data_de361dc2ee4ca1584bb0fa92bcf83ed6
#
_entry.id   de361dc2ee4ca1584bb0fa92bcf83ed6
#
_cell.length_a   1.000
_cell.length_b   1.000
_cell.length_c   1.000
_cell.angle_alpha   90.00
_cell.angle_beta   90.00
_cell.angle_gamma   90.00
#
_symmetry.space_group_name_H-M   'P 1'
#
loop_
_entity.id
_entity.type
_entity.pdbx_description
1 polymer ?
#
loop_
_entity_poly.entity_id
_entity_poly.type
_entity_poly.pdbx_seq_one_letter_code
_entity_poly.pdbx_strand_id
1 'polypeptide(L)'
;MKKSDKTPKQTHRRADPNVMGLHADVVEQNITETLETNYMPYAMSVIVSRAIPEIDGFKPSHRKLLYTMYKMGLLTGARTKSANIVGQTMRLNPHGDAAIYDTMVRLSKGYGALLHPFVDSKGNFGKVYSRDMAWAASRYTEAKLAPICAELFRDIDSDTVDFVDNYDNSMKEPALLPTTFPNILVSANQGIAVGMASQLCGFNLGEVCDTTIAFLKNPEVRISETLLAPDFPTGGEVLYDPRAIEDIYNTGRGGVKVRARWRYDKKENLIEIYEIPYTTTTEAIMDKVAELIKAGKVKEISDMRDETDLSGLKLTIDLKRGADPDKLMQKLFKATTLQDTASCNFNVLIGGMPRVMGVRELLDEWCAWRTESVKRRVYFVLKKRQDKLHLLKGLKKILLDIDKAIKIIRETEKEADVVPNLMIGFGIDQIQAEYVAEIKLRNINREYILKRVEETASLEAEIEDLEDTLARPSRIRKIIVSELEEVRKKYAEPRRTGILYDYAEDAESEEDAIEDYPVTLFLSQHGYFKKITPQSLRMSGEQKFKEDDALSMSVESSNAAELMFFTDKAQVYKTRASDFADGKASQLGDYLPAKLGMDEGESVMGMVLPGDYSGYMIFFFENGKAAKVELSAYRTTSNRRRLTGAYSDKSPLKALLHLKEDREIAVYSTEPRVLIVNTALLGVKTTRTTQGVALLTLKKKYVLDTVRFPEETGITDLARYRGRSIPATGALLKTEDSDDKQLSLI
;
A
#
# COMPACT_ATOMS: atom_id res chain seq x y z
N MET A 1 15.99 -54.38 3.07
CA MET A 1 14.53 -54.20 2.99
C MET A 1 14.25 -53.11 1.96
N LYS A 2 13.81 -53.47 0.77
CA LYS A 2 13.45 -52.53 -0.32
C LYS A 2 12.05 -52.01 -0.03
N LYS A 3 11.92 -50.68 0.18
CA LYS A 3 10.60 -49.98 0.18
C LYS A 3 10.18 -49.85 -1.30
N SER A 4 9.08 -50.49 -1.63
CA SER A 4 8.41 -50.35 -2.91
C SER A 4 7.75 -49.00 -3.02
N ASP A 5 8.22 -48.17 -3.96
CA ASP A 5 7.48 -47.01 -4.45
C ASP A 5 6.17 -47.45 -5.08
N LYS A 6 5.07 -47.19 -4.40
CA LYS A 6 3.74 -47.30 -5.01
C LYS A 6 3.39 -45.90 -5.59
N THR A 7 3.65 -45.76 -6.86
CA THR A 7 3.03 -44.68 -7.68
C THR A 7 1.52 -44.80 -7.55
N PRO A 8 0.78 -43.72 -7.26
CA PRO A 8 -0.68 -43.75 -7.23
C PRO A 8 -1.20 -44.09 -8.62
N LYS A 9 -2.08 -45.09 -8.72
CA LYS A 9 -2.78 -45.43 -9.97
C LYS A 9 -3.68 -44.23 -10.31
N GLN A 10 -3.37 -43.54 -11.41
CA GLN A 10 -4.27 -42.56 -12.01
C GLN A 10 -5.57 -43.23 -12.43
N THR A 11 -6.68 -42.87 -11.83
CA THR A 11 -8.01 -43.29 -12.24
C THR A 11 -8.49 -42.36 -13.35
N HIS A 12 -8.41 -42.84 -14.60
CA HIS A 12 -8.99 -42.13 -15.74
C HIS A 12 -10.51 -42.27 -15.72
N ARG A 13 -11.24 -41.18 -15.45
CA ARG A 13 -12.67 -41.10 -15.72
C ARG A 13 -12.88 -40.56 -17.14
N ARG A 14 -13.71 -41.25 -17.96
CA ARG A 14 -14.11 -40.71 -19.26
C ARG A 14 -14.98 -39.48 -19.10
N ALA A 15 -14.66 -38.44 -19.86
CA ALA A 15 -15.45 -37.22 -19.89
C ALA A 15 -16.88 -37.51 -20.37
N ASP A 16 -17.86 -36.75 -19.81
CA ASP A 16 -19.24 -36.81 -20.23
C ASP A 16 -19.34 -36.30 -21.69
N PRO A 17 -19.93 -37.10 -22.62
CA PRO A 17 -20.00 -36.76 -24.04
C PRO A 17 -20.79 -35.50 -24.38
N ASN A 18 -21.48 -34.87 -23.41
CA ASN A 18 -22.27 -33.69 -23.61
C ASN A 18 -21.51 -32.34 -23.52
N VAL A 19 -20.21 -32.37 -23.23
CA VAL A 19 -19.40 -31.14 -23.22
C VAL A 19 -18.64 -31.02 -24.55
N MET A 20 -19.25 -30.39 -25.52
CA MET A 20 -18.64 -29.90 -26.79
C MET A 20 -17.89 -30.93 -27.66
N GLY A 21 -18.25 -32.22 -27.64
CA GLY A 21 -17.67 -33.20 -28.57
C GLY A 21 -16.17 -33.43 -28.42
N LEU A 22 -15.54 -32.98 -27.36
CA LEU A 22 -14.14 -33.18 -27.05
C LEU A 22 -13.98 -34.49 -26.27
N HIS A 23 -13.42 -35.51 -26.92
CA HIS A 23 -12.96 -36.73 -26.25
C HIS A 23 -11.64 -36.43 -25.54
N ALA A 24 -11.70 -36.02 -24.27
CA ALA A 24 -10.54 -35.83 -23.42
C ALA A 24 -10.63 -36.75 -22.20
N ASP A 25 -9.50 -37.31 -21.80
CA ASP A 25 -9.41 -38.02 -20.54
C ASP A 25 -9.43 -37.03 -19.39
N VAL A 26 -10.31 -37.23 -18.42
CA VAL A 26 -10.35 -36.43 -17.17
C VAL A 26 -9.36 -37.05 -16.20
N VAL A 27 -8.34 -36.28 -15.85
CA VAL A 27 -7.35 -36.64 -14.85
C VAL A 27 -7.68 -35.93 -13.55
N GLU A 28 -7.82 -36.68 -12.45
CA GLU A 28 -7.97 -36.11 -11.13
C GLU A 28 -6.60 -35.64 -10.63
N GLN A 29 -6.47 -34.35 -10.32
CA GLN A 29 -5.26 -33.73 -9.79
C GLN A 29 -5.58 -32.96 -8.53
N ASN A 30 -4.75 -33.10 -7.50
CA ASN A 30 -4.91 -32.32 -6.28
C ASN A 30 -4.71 -30.83 -6.56
N ILE A 31 -5.54 -29.99 -5.94
CA ILE A 31 -5.42 -28.53 -6.07
C ILE A 31 -4.04 -28.03 -5.61
N THR A 32 -3.45 -28.64 -4.60
CA THR A 32 -2.09 -28.33 -4.11
C THR A 32 -1.04 -28.55 -5.19
N GLU A 33 -1.10 -29.67 -5.92
CA GLU A 33 -0.19 -29.95 -7.03
C GLU A 33 -0.35 -28.96 -8.18
N THR A 34 -1.60 -28.58 -8.51
CA THR A 34 -1.88 -27.55 -9.51
C THR A 34 -1.34 -26.18 -9.08
N LEU A 35 -1.47 -25.82 -7.80
CA LEU A 35 -0.91 -24.58 -7.27
C LEU A 35 0.61 -24.57 -7.33
N GLU A 36 1.27 -25.65 -6.93
CA GLU A 36 2.73 -25.75 -6.93
C GLU A 36 3.33 -25.73 -8.32
N THR A 37 2.71 -26.47 -9.27
CA THR A 37 3.28 -26.63 -10.61
C THR A 37 2.93 -25.53 -11.60
N ASN A 38 1.75 -24.91 -11.47
CA ASN A 38 1.26 -23.92 -12.43
C ASN A 38 1.17 -22.51 -11.85
N TYR A 39 0.58 -22.34 -10.64
CA TYR A 39 0.34 -21.03 -10.07
C TYR A 39 1.58 -20.41 -9.42
N MET A 40 2.34 -21.18 -8.65
CA MET A 40 3.55 -20.69 -7.98
C MET A 40 4.62 -20.18 -8.96
N PRO A 41 4.96 -20.87 -10.06
CA PRO A 41 5.90 -20.35 -11.05
C PRO A 41 5.40 -19.04 -11.69
N TYR A 42 4.10 -18.94 -11.98
CA TYR A 42 3.51 -17.69 -12.46
C TYR A 42 3.61 -16.56 -11.44
N ALA A 43 3.21 -16.82 -10.18
CA ALA A 43 3.29 -15.85 -9.10
C ALA A 43 4.73 -15.36 -8.89
N MET A 44 5.70 -16.27 -8.83
CA MET A 44 7.13 -15.95 -8.71
C MET A 44 7.64 -15.13 -9.89
N SER A 45 7.25 -15.47 -11.12
CA SER A 45 7.59 -14.70 -12.31
C SER A 45 7.08 -13.25 -12.23
N VAL A 46 5.83 -13.05 -11.79
CA VAL A 46 5.27 -11.70 -11.63
C VAL A 46 5.98 -10.92 -10.52
N ILE A 47 6.33 -11.58 -9.42
CA ILE A 47 7.04 -10.96 -8.29
C ILE A 47 8.45 -10.52 -8.71
N VAL A 48 9.25 -11.46 -9.20
CA VAL A 48 10.70 -11.24 -9.43
C VAL A 48 10.96 -10.48 -10.73
N SER A 49 10.22 -10.81 -11.82
CA SER A 49 10.56 -10.30 -13.14
C SER A 49 9.71 -9.10 -13.60
N ARG A 50 8.75 -8.63 -12.77
CA ARG A 50 7.84 -7.55 -13.21
C ARG A 50 7.57 -6.49 -12.15
N ALA A 51 7.11 -6.87 -10.95
CA ALA A 51 6.39 -5.94 -10.08
C ALA A 51 7.25 -5.31 -8.99
N ILE A 52 8.14 -6.08 -8.36
CA ILE A 52 8.90 -5.65 -7.20
C ILE A 52 10.26 -5.09 -7.65
N PRO A 53 10.68 -3.91 -7.17
CA PRO A 53 12.00 -3.35 -7.49
C PRO A 53 13.11 -4.08 -6.73
N GLU A 54 14.32 -4.03 -7.27
CA GLU A 54 15.54 -4.48 -6.61
C GLU A 54 16.27 -3.33 -5.90
N ILE A 55 17.39 -3.64 -5.25
CA ILE A 55 18.14 -2.68 -4.41
C ILE A 55 18.64 -1.46 -5.19
N ASP A 56 18.79 -1.52 -6.50
CA ASP A 56 19.11 -0.38 -7.37
C ASP A 56 17.90 0.58 -7.57
N GLY A 57 16.72 0.25 -7.03
CA GLY A 57 15.49 1.04 -7.12
C GLY A 57 14.71 0.85 -8.41
N PHE A 58 15.09 -0.09 -9.26
CA PHE A 58 14.46 -0.31 -10.56
C PHE A 58 13.76 -1.67 -10.67
N LYS A 59 12.66 -1.67 -11.41
CA LYS A 59 12.07 -2.89 -11.97
C LYS A 59 12.84 -3.32 -13.22
N PRO A 60 12.75 -4.58 -13.65
CA PRO A 60 13.39 -5.03 -14.88
C PRO A 60 13.04 -4.18 -16.11
N SER A 61 11.76 -3.76 -16.26
CA SER A 61 11.33 -2.92 -17.38
C SER A 61 11.99 -1.55 -17.38
N HIS A 62 12.15 -0.92 -16.20
CA HIS A 62 12.86 0.35 -16.05
C HIS A 62 14.33 0.20 -16.45
N ARG A 63 15.00 -0.82 -15.93
CA ARG A 63 16.42 -1.08 -16.15
C ARG A 63 16.73 -1.34 -17.63
N LYS A 64 15.92 -2.18 -18.27
CA LYS A 64 16.06 -2.50 -19.71
C LYS A 64 15.88 -1.27 -20.61
N LEU A 65 14.88 -0.44 -20.32
CA LEU A 65 14.64 0.79 -21.05
C LEU A 65 15.82 1.77 -20.90
N LEU A 66 16.25 2.06 -19.67
CA LEU A 66 17.32 3.00 -19.39
C LEU A 66 18.66 2.50 -19.95
N TYR A 67 18.95 1.22 -19.86
CA TYR A 67 20.15 0.62 -20.42
C TYR A 67 20.14 0.67 -21.95
N THR A 68 19.01 0.41 -22.61
CA THR A 68 18.88 0.59 -24.05
C THR A 68 19.18 2.03 -24.46
N MET A 69 18.62 3.01 -23.77
CA MET A 69 18.89 4.43 -24.03
C MET A 69 20.37 4.78 -23.81
N TYR A 70 21.02 4.20 -22.81
CA TYR A 70 22.47 4.36 -22.59
C TYR A 70 23.28 3.79 -23.74
N LYS A 71 22.99 2.56 -24.20
CA LYS A 71 23.67 1.92 -25.34
C LYS A 71 23.45 2.64 -26.66
N MET A 72 22.32 3.36 -26.81
CA MET A 72 22.05 4.25 -27.93
C MET A 72 22.85 5.58 -27.86
N GLY A 73 23.64 5.81 -26.80
CA GLY A 73 24.41 7.04 -26.62
C GLY A 73 23.58 8.26 -26.23
N LEU A 74 22.35 8.05 -25.75
CA LEU A 74 21.40 9.12 -25.41
C LEU A 74 21.71 9.85 -24.11
N LEU A 75 22.77 9.50 -23.40
CA LEU A 75 23.23 10.26 -22.23
C LEU A 75 23.83 11.62 -22.64
N THR A 76 24.66 11.63 -23.69
CA THR A 76 25.34 12.83 -24.19
C THR A 76 24.81 13.26 -25.57
N GLY A 77 24.14 12.37 -26.30
CA GLY A 77 23.60 12.59 -27.63
C GLY A 77 22.35 13.48 -27.64
N ALA A 78 21.90 13.78 -28.86
CA ALA A 78 20.65 14.48 -29.12
C ALA A 78 19.43 13.60 -28.79
N ARG A 79 18.27 14.24 -28.52
CA ARG A 79 17.00 13.51 -28.39
C ARG A 79 16.66 12.80 -29.70
N THR A 80 16.04 11.63 -29.56
CA THR A 80 15.49 10.87 -30.70
C THR A 80 14.00 10.62 -30.48
N LYS A 81 13.28 10.19 -31.51
CA LYS A 81 11.86 9.84 -31.39
C LYS A 81 11.66 8.72 -30.38
N SER A 82 10.67 8.88 -29.51
CA SER A 82 10.34 7.87 -28.50
C SER A 82 10.04 6.50 -29.11
N ALA A 83 9.40 6.47 -30.30
CA ALA A 83 9.15 5.23 -31.04
C ALA A 83 10.43 4.46 -31.39
N ASN A 84 11.54 5.16 -31.71
CA ASN A 84 12.82 4.52 -31.97
C ASN A 84 13.40 3.87 -30.71
N ILE A 85 13.33 4.57 -29.57
CA ILE A 85 13.78 4.03 -28.28
C ILE A 85 12.97 2.78 -27.91
N VAL A 86 11.64 2.85 -28.04
CA VAL A 86 10.73 1.73 -27.79
C VAL A 86 11.11 0.53 -28.65
N GLY A 87 11.28 0.72 -29.95
CA GLY A 87 11.67 -0.35 -30.88
C GLY A 87 13.00 -1.01 -30.53
N GLN A 88 14.01 -0.23 -30.11
CA GLN A 88 15.30 -0.79 -29.67
C GLN A 88 15.16 -1.52 -28.31
N THR A 89 14.30 -1.03 -27.41
CA THR A 89 14.10 -1.65 -26.10
C THR A 89 13.44 -3.03 -26.22
N MET A 90 12.61 -3.28 -27.24
CA MET A 90 11.99 -4.58 -27.48
C MET A 90 12.99 -5.72 -27.64
N ARG A 91 14.23 -5.44 -28.01
CA ARG A 91 15.31 -6.44 -28.10
C ARG A 91 15.74 -6.99 -26.74
N LEU A 92 15.54 -6.22 -25.66
CA LEU A 92 15.80 -6.65 -24.27
C LEU A 92 14.51 -6.97 -23.53
N ASN A 93 13.41 -6.33 -23.88
CA ASN A 93 12.13 -6.44 -23.22
C ASN A 93 11.03 -6.92 -24.20
N PRO A 94 10.74 -8.22 -24.28
CA PRO A 94 9.83 -8.83 -25.28
C PRO A 94 8.36 -8.60 -24.91
N HIS A 95 7.98 -7.36 -24.60
CA HIS A 95 6.61 -6.95 -24.28
C HIS A 95 6.10 -5.96 -25.33
N GLY A 96 4.79 -5.68 -25.31
CA GLY A 96 4.16 -4.74 -26.22
C GLY A 96 4.79 -3.33 -26.15
N ASP A 97 4.88 -2.67 -27.29
CA ASP A 97 5.43 -1.32 -27.46
C ASP A 97 4.73 -0.28 -26.55
N ALA A 98 3.43 -0.41 -26.36
CA ALA A 98 2.65 0.43 -25.45
C ALA A 98 3.17 0.35 -24.00
N ALA A 99 3.45 -0.84 -23.47
CA ALA A 99 3.94 -1.02 -22.10
C ALA A 99 5.34 -0.41 -21.90
N ILE A 100 6.20 -0.50 -22.94
CA ILE A 100 7.53 0.11 -22.90
C ILE A 100 7.41 1.63 -22.94
N TYR A 101 6.51 2.16 -23.79
CA TYR A 101 6.27 3.59 -23.86
C TYR A 101 5.66 4.17 -22.59
N ASP A 102 4.70 3.49 -21.98
CA ASP A 102 4.13 3.85 -20.68
C ASP A 102 5.20 3.89 -19.58
N THR A 103 6.13 2.95 -19.60
CA THR A 103 7.29 2.96 -18.70
C THR A 103 8.16 4.21 -18.93
N MET A 104 8.44 4.57 -20.19
CA MET A 104 9.18 5.79 -20.54
C MET A 104 8.45 7.05 -20.07
N VAL A 105 7.13 7.11 -20.26
CA VAL A 105 6.30 8.24 -19.80
C VAL A 105 6.44 8.43 -18.31
N ARG A 106 6.30 7.37 -17.52
CA ARG A 106 6.40 7.42 -16.04
C ARG A 106 7.77 7.88 -15.55
N LEU A 107 8.84 7.57 -16.28
CA LEU A 107 10.21 7.99 -15.95
C LEU A 107 10.56 9.38 -16.49
N SER A 108 9.64 10.04 -17.22
CA SER A 108 9.91 11.29 -17.95
C SER A 108 9.66 12.53 -17.09
N LYS A 109 10.45 13.57 -17.36
CA LYS A 109 10.27 14.90 -16.81
C LYS A 109 8.90 15.50 -17.16
N GLY A 110 8.40 15.24 -18.37
CA GLY A 110 7.13 15.79 -18.84
C GLY A 110 5.93 15.30 -18.06
N TYR A 111 5.94 14.05 -17.61
CA TYR A 111 4.87 13.44 -16.83
C TYR A 111 4.87 13.88 -15.35
N GLY A 112 6.05 14.06 -14.77
CA GLY A 112 6.20 14.61 -13.42
C GLY A 112 5.88 13.63 -12.29
N ALA A 113 6.09 12.32 -12.48
CA ALA A 113 5.88 11.29 -11.46
C ALA A 113 7.08 11.09 -10.52
N LEU A 114 8.23 11.65 -10.82
CA LEU A 114 9.48 11.50 -10.07
C LEU A 114 10.06 12.87 -9.70
N LEU A 115 10.65 12.98 -8.52
CA LEU A 115 11.44 14.14 -8.11
C LEU A 115 12.65 14.34 -9.03
N HIS A 116 13.35 13.24 -9.35
CA HIS A 116 14.48 13.21 -10.28
C HIS A 116 14.16 12.31 -11.47
N PRO A 117 13.53 12.85 -12.54
CA PRO A 117 13.20 12.07 -13.73
C PRO A 117 14.46 11.57 -14.43
N PHE A 118 14.40 10.35 -14.96
CA PHE A 118 15.51 9.74 -15.71
C PHE A 118 15.46 9.99 -17.22
N VAL A 119 14.28 10.36 -17.73
CA VAL A 119 14.05 10.63 -19.15
C VAL A 119 13.81 12.13 -19.35
N ASP A 120 14.74 12.79 -20.03
CA ASP A 120 14.59 14.16 -20.51
C ASP A 120 13.73 14.15 -21.78
N SER A 121 12.51 14.64 -21.66
CA SER A 121 11.42 14.49 -22.62
C SER A 121 11.08 15.80 -23.32
N LYS A 122 10.66 15.71 -24.61
CA LYS A 122 10.14 16.82 -25.40
C LYS A 122 8.85 16.41 -26.11
N GLY A 123 7.81 17.22 -25.97
CA GLY A 123 6.46 16.96 -26.45
C GLY A 123 5.49 16.70 -25.30
N ASN A 124 4.28 16.26 -25.62
CA ASN A 124 3.25 15.97 -24.62
C ASN A 124 3.41 14.57 -24.04
N PHE A 125 3.84 14.51 -22.79
CA PHE A 125 3.96 13.30 -21.99
C PHE A 125 2.85 13.15 -20.93
N GLY A 126 1.77 13.93 -21.03
CA GLY A 126 0.70 13.94 -20.02
C GLY A 126 1.14 14.56 -18.70
N LYS A 127 0.32 14.38 -17.67
CA LYS A 127 0.60 14.83 -16.30
C LYS A 127 0.14 13.82 -15.28
N VAL A 128 0.98 13.54 -14.27
CA VAL A 128 0.67 12.57 -13.21
C VAL A 128 -0.55 12.95 -12.37
N TYR A 129 -0.82 14.22 -12.22
CA TYR A 129 -1.92 14.78 -11.42
C TYR A 129 -3.24 14.90 -12.19
N SER A 130 -3.30 14.48 -13.46
CA SER A 130 -4.51 14.53 -14.28
C SER A 130 -4.74 13.22 -15.03
N ARG A 131 -5.96 12.71 -14.94
CA ARG A 131 -6.45 11.55 -15.70
C ARG A 131 -6.70 11.91 -17.16
N ASP A 132 -7.15 13.12 -17.43
CA ASP A 132 -7.61 13.56 -18.74
C ASP A 132 -6.49 14.13 -19.61
N MET A 133 -5.37 14.54 -19.00
CA MET A 133 -4.17 14.96 -19.73
C MET A 133 -3.33 13.76 -20.18
N ALA A 134 -3.83 13.03 -21.18
CA ALA A 134 -3.13 11.89 -21.75
C ALA A 134 -1.89 12.30 -22.55
N TRP A 135 -0.91 11.41 -22.65
CA TRP A 135 0.29 11.61 -23.45
C TRP A 135 0.06 11.35 -24.93
N ALA A 136 0.84 12.03 -25.77
CA ALA A 136 0.81 11.83 -27.20
C ALA A 136 1.47 10.50 -27.61
N ALA A 137 1.11 9.96 -28.77
CA ALA A 137 1.73 8.75 -29.30
C ALA A 137 3.25 8.91 -29.48
N SER A 138 4.00 7.82 -29.29
CA SER A 138 5.47 7.77 -29.26
C SER A 138 6.15 8.34 -30.50
N ARG A 139 5.47 8.36 -31.66
CA ARG A 139 5.96 8.96 -32.92
C ARG A 139 6.04 10.48 -32.88
N TYR A 140 5.30 11.14 -32.00
CA TYR A 140 5.27 12.61 -31.87
C TYR A 140 6.22 13.14 -30.78
N THR A 141 6.62 12.31 -29.84
CA THR A 141 7.46 12.70 -28.71
C THR A 141 8.93 12.36 -28.97
N GLU A 142 9.82 13.07 -28.27
CA GLU A 142 11.27 12.85 -28.32
C GLU A 142 11.82 12.72 -26.90
N ALA A 143 12.85 11.89 -26.74
CA ALA A 143 13.46 11.64 -25.45
C ALA A 143 14.97 11.39 -25.54
N LYS A 144 15.65 11.63 -24.44
CA LYS A 144 17.03 11.20 -24.13
C LYS A 144 17.16 10.95 -22.63
N LEU A 145 18.29 10.44 -22.18
CA LEU A 145 18.57 10.30 -20.75
C LEU A 145 18.78 11.67 -20.10
N ALA A 146 18.25 11.83 -18.90
CA ALA A 146 18.52 13.01 -18.07
C ALA A 146 19.96 12.95 -17.51
N PRO A 147 20.58 14.11 -17.17
CA PRO A 147 21.96 14.16 -16.67
C PRO A 147 22.23 13.27 -15.44
N ILE A 148 21.25 13.10 -14.56
CA ILE A 148 21.37 12.24 -13.37
C ILE A 148 21.64 10.77 -13.72
N CYS A 149 21.26 10.32 -14.93
CA CYS A 149 21.54 8.96 -15.38
C CYS A 149 23.05 8.66 -15.50
N ALA A 150 23.91 9.69 -15.56
CA ALA A 150 25.35 9.47 -15.45
C ALA A 150 25.71 8.73 -14.16
N GLU A 151 24.97 8.97 -13.09
CA GLU A 151 25.18 8.35 -11.78
C GLU A 151 24.59 6.94 -11.67
N LEU A 152 23.70 6.57 -12.60
CA LEU A 152 23.16 5.20 -12.70
C LEU A 152 24.11 4.26 -13.46
N PHE A 153 24.83 4.80 -14.45
CA PHE A 153 25.70 4.05 -15.35
C PHE A 153 27.18 4.26 -15.07
N ARG A 154 27.52 4.98 -14.00
CA ARG A 154 28.91 5.27 -13.63
C ARG A 154 29.69 3.97 -13.49
N ASP A 155 30.75 3.86 -14.26
CA ASP A 155 31.67 2.71 -14.26
C ASP A 155 31.03 1.34 -14.63
N ILE A 156 29.89 1.32 -15.32
CA ILE A 156 29.22 0.07 -15.72
C ILE A 156 30.11 -0.83 -16.60
N ASP A 157 31.01 -0.25 -17.39
CA ASP A 157 31.98 -0.94 -18.24
C ASP A 157 33.25 -1.39 -17.46
N SER A 158 33.28 -1.20 -16.14
CA SER A 158 34.40 -1.56 -15.24
C SER A 158 34.09 -2.76 -14.35
N ASP A 159 33.32 -3.70 -14.84
CA ASP A 159 32.92 -4.94 -14.14
C ASP A 159 32.25 -4.70 -12.78
N THR A 160 31.54 -3.61 -12.61
CA THR A 160 30.90 -3.21 -11.35
C THR A 160 29.66 -4.02 -11.00
N VAL A 161 29.00 -4.59 -12.00
CA VAL A 161 27.77 -5.38 -11.89
C VAL A 161 27.82 -6.59 -12.81
N ASP A 162 26.99 -7.60 -12.50
CA ASP A 162 26.87 -8.77 -13.32
C ASP A 162 26.02 -8.49 -14.58
N PHE A 163 26.37 -9.17 -15.68
CA PHE A 163 25.62 -9.18 -16.93
C PHE A 163 25.04 -10.56 -17.15
N VAL A 164 23.75 -10.61 -17.44
CA VAL A 164 23.00 -11.83 -17.76
C VAL A 164 22.56 -11.81 -19.22
N ASP A 165 22.28 -12.98 -19.77
CA ASP A 165 21.73 -13.08 -21.11
C ASP A 165 20.28 -12.56 -21.12
N ASN A 166 19.89 -11.90 -22.21
CA ASN A 166 18.51 -11.49 -22.44
C ASN A 166 17.63 -12.73 -22.76
N TYR A 167 16.34 -12.52 -22.98
CA TYR A 167 15.35 -13.58 -23.16
C TYR A 167 15.63 -14.58 -24.30
N ASP A 168 16.39 -14.20 -25.33
CA ASP A 168 16.74 -15.02 -26.50
C ASP A 168 18.24 -15.35 -26.59
N ASN A 169 19.02 -15.01 -25.58
CA ASN A 169 20.48 -15.19 -25.50
C ASN A 169 21.26 -14.45 -26.60
N SER A 170 20.65 -13.48 -27.30
CA SER A 170 21.30 -12.73 -28.36
C SER A 170 22.12 -11.55 -27.86
N MET A 171 21.83 -11.06 -26.66
CA MET A 171 22.44 -9.88 -26.06
C MET A 171 22.63 -10.09 -24.54
N LYS A 172 23.53 -9.26 -23.96
CA LYS A 172 23.67 -9.21 -22.50
C LYS A 172 23.09 -7.93 -21.94
N GLU A 173 22.47 -8.04 -20.78
CA GLU A 173 21.90 -6.93 -20.03
C GLU A 173 22.43 -6.93 -18.60
N PRO A 174 22.55 -5.76 -17.93
CA PRO A 174 22.98 -5.70 -16.55
C PRO A 174 21.89 -6.25 -15.61
N ALA A 175 22.28 -7.10 -14.67
CA ALA A 175 21.38 -7.60 -13.64
C ALA A 175 20.88 -6.46 -12.75
N LEU A 176 21.77 -5.55 -12.35
CA LEU A 176 21.51 -4.33 -11.58
C LEU A 176 22.27 -3.14 -12.22
N LEU A 177 21.85 -1.91 -11.93
CA LEU A 177 22.59 -0.71 -12.32
C LEU A 177 23.51 -0.24 -11.19
N PRO A 178 24.78 0.13 -11.45
CA PRO A 178 25.77 0.51 -10.44
C PRO A 178 25.51 1.91 -9.86
N THR A 179 24.33 2.15 -9.31
CA THR A 179 23.91 3.46 -8.80
C THR A 179 24.87 4.01 -7.75
N THR A 180 25.26 5.27 -7.87
CA THR A 180 26.17 5.96 -6.93
C THR A 180 25.44 6.51 -5.70
N PHE A 181 24.13 6.45 -5.66
CA PHE A 181 23.27 6.87 -4.56
C PHE A 181 22.12 5.86 -4.36
N PRO A 182 21.52 5.77 -3.17
CA PRO A 182 20.42 4.84 -2.89
C PRO A 182 19.13 5.23 -3.61
N ASN A 183 19.06 4.95 -4.90
CA ASN A 183 17.91 5.30 -5.74
C ASN A 183 16.62 4.64 -5.26
N ILE A 184 16.69 3.50 -4.60
CA ILE A 184 15.54 2.81 -3.98
C ILE A 184 14.78 3.70 -2.97
N LEU A 185 15.46 4.65 -2.33
CA LEU A 185 14.86 5.62 -1.41
C LEU A 185 14.49 6.95 -2.10
N VAL A 186 15.12 7.29 -3.23
CA VAL A 186 14.86 8.55 -3.93
C VAL A 186 13.65 8.46 -4.86
N SER A 187 13.53 7.36 -5.59
CA SER A 187 12.50 7.20 -6.61
C SER A 187 11.29 6.46 -6.07
N ALA A 188 10.15 7.13 -6.05
CA ALA A 188 8.87 6.48 -5.75
C ALA A 188 8.61 5.33 -6.71
N ASN A 189 8.16 4.19 -6.19
CA ASN A 189 7.86 3.01 -6.98
C ASN A 189 6.62 2.30 -6.44
N GLN A 190 5.71 1.94 -7.33
CA GLN A 190 4.52 1.17 -7.00
C GLN A 190 4.50 -0.10 -7.84
N GLY A 191 4.35 -1.26 -7.20
CA GLY A 191 4.26 -2.55 -7.86
C GLY A 191 3.16 -3.40 -7.27
N ILE A 192 2.34 -4.00 -8.12
CA ILE A 192 1.30 -4.94 -7.72
C ILE A 192 1.69 -6.30 -8.28
N ALA A 193 2.00 -7.23 -7.39
CA ALA A 193 2.31 -8.61 -7.71
C ALA A 193 1.19 -9.55 -7.28
N VAL A 194 1.40 -10.83 -7.44
CA VAL A 194 0.48 -11.86 -6.96
C VAL A 194 0.75 -12.11 -5.47
N GLY A 195 -0.25 -11.88 -4.63
CA GLY A 195 -0.15 -12.09 -3.18
C GLY A 195 0.67 -11.04 -2.42
N MET A 196 1.28 -10.08 -3.10
CA MET A 196 2.03 -8.99 -2.46
C MET A 196 2.07 -7.73 -3.31
N ALA A 197 2.36 -6.61 -2.68
CA ALA A 197 2.56 -5.32 -3.34
C ALA A 197 3.80 -4.63 -2.80
N SER A 198 4.37 -3.73 -3.60
CA SER A 198 5.42 -2.80 -3.19
C SER A 198 4.92 -1.38 -3.38
N GLN A 199 5.09 -0.54 -2.38
CA GLN A 199 4.78 0.88 -2.44
C GLN A 199 5.87 1.66 -1.72
N LEU A 200 6.83 2.13 -2.50
CA LEU A 200 7.93 2.95 -2.03
C LEU A 200 7.55 4.42 -2.25
N CYS A 201 7.53 5.20 -1.20
CA CYS A 201 7.52 6.66 -1.31
C CYS A 201 8.94 7.15 -1.60
N GLY A 202 9.04 8.25 -2.36
CA GLY A 202 10.33 8.90 -2.60
C GLY A 202 10.71 9.82 -1.44
N PHE A 203 12.01 10.01 -1.28
CA PHE A 203 12.59 10.97 -0.34
C PHE A 203 13.46 11.98 -1.08
N ASN A 204 13.72 13.12 -0.46
CA ASN A 204 14.61 14.14 -1.02
C ASN A 204 16.02 13.58 -1.22
N LEU A 205 16.58 13.77 -2.41
CA LEU A 205 17.92 13.25 -2.76
C LEU A 205 19.01 13.77 -1.83
N GLY A 206 18.96 15.05 -1.46
CA GLY A 206 19.92 15.65 -0.55
C GLY A 206 19.88 15.00 0.83
N GLU A 207 18.67 14.82 1.39
CA GLU A 207 18.47 14.14 2.67
C GLU A 207 18.91 12.67 2.61
N VAL A 208 18.61 11.95 1.54
CA VAL A 208 19.06 10.56 1.35
C VAL A 208 20.58 10.46 1.31
N CYS A 209 21.26 11.37 0.59
CA CYS A 209 22.74 11.41 0.57
C CYS A 209 23.31 11.70 1.96
N ASP A 210 22.79 12.72 2.66
CA ASP A 210 23.23 13.08 4.00
C ASP A 210 23.02 11.96 5.01
N THR A 211 21.87 11.30 4.94
CA THR A 211 21.54 10.14 5.79
C THR A 211 22.47 8.97 5.51
N THR A 212 22.74 8.67 4.24
CA THR A 212 23.63 7.58 3.85
C THR A 212 25.08 7.85 4.32
N ILE A 213 25.53 9.10 4.18
CA ILE A 213 26.86 9.52 4.67
C ILE A 213 26.92 9.41 6.19
N ALA A 214 25.89 9.84 6.91
CA ALA A 214 25.82 9.72 8.36
C ALA A 214 25.80 8.23 8.79
N PHE A 215 25.05 7.40 8.11
CA PHE A 215 24.97 5.95 8.35
C PHE A 215 26.32 5.25 8.10
N LEU A 216 27.03 5.59 7.03
CA LEU A 216 28.36 5.05 6.74
C LEU A 216 29.41 5.43 7.81
N LYS A 217 29.25 6.61 8.44
CA LYS A 217 30.10 7.06 9.54
C LYS A 217 29.73 6.43 10.87
N ASN A 218 28.45 6.30 11.15
CA ASN A 218 27.88 5.71 12.36
C ASN A 218 26.58 4.93 12.04
N PRO A 219 26.61 3.60 11.99
CA PRO A 219 25.43 2.79 11.72
C PRO A 219 24.29 2.97 12.72
N GLU A 220 24.56 3.46 13.95
CA GLU A 220 23.56 3.70 15.00
C GLU A 220 22.90 5.09 14.92
N VAL A 221 23.20 5.89 13.89
CA VAL A 221 22.60 7.22 13.72
C VAL A 221 21.06 7.12 13.64
N ARG A 222 20.37 8.09 14.24
CA ARG A 222 18.92 8.21 14.10
C ARG A 222 18.59 8.70 12.69
N ILE A 223 17.89 7.87 11.92
CA ILE A 223 17.53 8.18 10.52
C ILE A 223 16.70 9.46 10.44
N SER A 224 15.77 9.67 11.38
CA SER A 224 14.88 10.85 11.42
C SER A 224 15.58 12.19 11.66
N GLU A 225 16.87 12.20 12.03
CA GLU A 225 17.63 13.45 12.16
C GLU A 225 18.05 14.05 10.82
N THR A 226 18.23 13.23 9.80
CA THR A 226 18.70 13.64 8.48
C THR A 226 17.69 13.37 7.36
N LEU A 227 16.83 12.36 7.51
CA LEU A 227 15.73 12.06 6.63
C LEU A 227 14.44 12.50 7.32
N LEU A 228 13.86 13.61 6.88
CA LEU A 228 12.78 14.27 7.64
C LEU A 228 11.42 13.60 7.41
N ALA A 229 11.03 13.40 6.17
CA ALA A 229 9.77 12.78 5.76
C ALA A 229 9.82 12.43 4.26
N PRO A 230 8.88 11.64 3.72
CA PRO A 230 8.71 11.48 2.28
C PRO A 230 8.58 12.83 1.56
N ASP A 231 9.09 12.89 0.34
CA ASP A 231 9.00 14.05 -0.55
C ASP A 231 8.31 13.62 -1.85
N PHE A 232 7.31 14.38 -2.30
CA PHE A 232 6.45 14.00 -3.43
C PHE A 232 6.58 14.98 -4.59
N PRO A 233 6.61 14.49 -5.84
CA PRO A 233 6.78 15.34 -7.01
C PRO A 233 5.63 16.31 -7.26
N THR A 234 4.43 16.05 -6.75
CA THR A 234 3.27 16.94 -6.83
C THR A 234 3.24 18.03 -5.75
N GLY A 235 4.19 18.02 -4.81
CA GLY A 235 4.26 18.95 -3.70
C GLY A 235 3.28 18.60 -2.56
N GLY A 236 2.55 19.59 -2.07
CA GLY A 236 1.67 19.47 -0.91
C GLY A 236 2.41 19.60 0.42
N GLU A 237 1.76 19.24 1.51
CA GLU A 237 2.28 19.33 2.87
C GLU A 237 2.07 18.03 3.63
N VAL A 238 3.15 17.45 4.15
CA VAL A 238 3.11 16.30 5.06
C VAL A 238 2.67 16.77 6.44
N LEU A 239 1.64 16.18 7.00
CA LEU A 239 1.28 16.31 8.40
C LEU A 239 2.22 15.44 9.22
N TYR A 240 3.16 16.06 9.93
CA TYR A 240 4.26 15.36 10.58
C TYR A 240 3.79 14.64 11.85
N ASP A 241 3.75 13.32 11.79
CA ASP A 241 3.56 12.45 12.94
C ASP A 241 4.87 11.67 13.19
N PRO A 242 5.61 11.98 14.28
CA PRO A 242 6.88 11.33 14.58
C PRO A 242 6.77 9.81 14.71
N ARG A 243 5.64 9.29 15.24
CA ARG A 243 5.42 7.85 15.42
C ARG A 243 5.21 7.16 14.08
N ALA A 244 4.34 7.72 13.24
CA ALA A 244 4.08 7.17 11.91
C ALA A 244 5.34 7.16 11.03
N ILE A 245 6.16 8.21 11.10
CA ILE A 245 7.45 8.29 10.39
C ILE A 245 8.43 7.23 10.92
N GLU A 246 8.56 7.10 12.24
CA GLU A 246 9.48 6.14 12.85
C GLU A 246 9.04 4.68 12.57
N ASP A 247 7.75 4.39 12.54
CA ASP A 247 7.21 3.10 12.14
C ASP A 247 7.60 2.75 10.69
N ILE A 248 7.47 3.70 9.76
CA ILE A 248 7.90 3.52 8.37
C ILE A 248 9.42 3.28 8.30
N TYR A 249 10.23 4.03 9.03
CA TYR A 249 11.68 3.90 9.00
C TYR A 249 12.18 2.58 9.60
N ASN A 250 11.48 2.05 10.59
CA ASN A 250 11.85 0.80 11.26
C ASN A 250 11.29 -0.44 10.55
N THR A 251 10.06 -0.36 10.00
CA THR A 251 9.35 -1.54 9.50
C THR A 251 9.12 -1.54 7.99
N GLY A 252 9.32 -0.42 7.31
CA GLY A 252 8.96 -0.23 5.90
C GLY A 252 7.45 -0.19 5.65
N ARG A 253 6.62 -0.13 6.70
CA ARG A 253 5.15 -0.10 6.61
C ARG A 253 4.59 1.08 7.39
N GLY A 254 3.51 1.63 6.87
CA GLY A 254 2.81 2.75 7.50
C GLY A 254 2.11 3.63 6.49
N GLY A 255 1.78 4.84 6.91
CA GLY A 255 1.17 5.84 6.04
C GLY A 255 1.46 7.25 6.53
N VAL A 256 1.60 8.16 5.58
CA VAL A 256 1.85 9.58 5.85
C VAL A 256 0.68 10.38 5.29
N LYS A 257 0.07 11.21 6.12
CA LYS A 257 -0.99 12.12 5.66
C LYS A 257 -0.36 13.27 4.88
N VAL A 258 -0.89 13.52 3.69
CA VAL A 258 -0.46 14.62 2.81
C VAL A 258 -1.67 15.49 2.50
N ARG A 259 -1.50 16.79 2.61
CA ARG A 259 -2.52 17.80 2.40
C ARG A 259 -2.16 18.67 1.19
N ALA A 260 -3.18 19.08 0.43
CA ALA A 260 -3.04 20.03 -0.67
C ALA A 260 -2.63 21.40 -0.19
N ARG A 261 -1.87 22.12 -1.01
CA ARG A 261 -1.58 23.55 -0.79
C ARG A 261 -2.56 24.42 -1.54
N TRP A 262 -3.02 25.45 -0.86
CA TRP A 262 -4.00 26.37 -1.36
C TRP A 262 -3.75 27.80 -0.89
N ARG A 263 -4.38 28.74 -1.57
CA ARG A 263 -4.40 30.14 -1.16
C ARG A 263 -5.78 30.76 -1.44
N TYR A 264 -6.15 31.77 -0.67
CA TYR A 264 -7.38 32.51 -0.86
C TYR A 264 -7.11 33.86 -1.55
N ASP A 265 -7.74 34.08 -2.70
CA ASP A 265 -7.77 35.40 -3.34
C ASP A 265 -9.00 36.16 -2.88
N LYS A 266 -8.74 37.22 -2.05
CA LYS A 266 -9.82 38.08 -1.50
C LYS A 266 -10.49 38.94 -2.54
N LYS A 267 -9.81 39.28 -3.66
CA LYS A 267 -10.36 40.17 -4.70
C LYS A 267 -11.41 39.46 -5.52
N GLU A 268 -11.07 38.26 -5.94
CA GLU A 268 -11.91 37.41 -6.78
C GLU A 268 -12.86 36.53 -5.94
N ASN A 269 -12.69 36.48 -4.61
CA ASN A 269 -13.41 35.62 -3.67
C ASN A 269 -13.35 34.14 -4.05
N LEU A 270 -12.15 33.65 -4.33
CA LEU A 270 -11.93 32.29 -4.75
C LEU A 270 -10.76 31.63 -3.98
N ILE A 271 -10.78 30.30 -3.93
CA ILE A 271 -9.68 29.46 -3.45
C ILE A 271 -8.95 28.92 -4.66
N GLU A 272 -7.63 29.08 -4.70
CA GLU A 272 -6.74 28.44 -5.66
C GLU A 272 -5.97 27.31 -4.98
N ILE A 273 -6.12 26.09 -5.48
CA ILE A 273 -5.33 24.91 -5.08
C ILE A 273 -4.26 24.72 -6.15
N TYR A 274 -2.99 24.79 -5.76
CA TYR A 274 -1.84 24.74 -6.68
C TYR A 274 -0.91 23.54 -6.49
N GLU A 275 -1.09 22.77 -5.41
CA GLU A 275 -0.43 21.48 -5.18
C GLU A 275 -1.43 20.51 -4.53
N ILE A 276 -1.42 19.26 -4.96
CA ILE A 276 -2.31 18.19 -4.47
C ILE A 276 -1.52 16.97 -4.03
N PRO A 277 -2.09 16.13 -3.15
CA PRO A 277 -1.46 14.85 -2.76
C PRO A 277 -1.12 14.00 -4.00
N TYR A 278 0.02 13.33 -3.95
CA TYR A 278 0.50 12.44 -5.03
C TYR A 278 -0.43 11.25 -5.31
N THR A 279 -1.31 10.94 -4.36
CA THR A 279 -2.25 9.80 -4.40
C THR A 279 -3.52 10.09 -5.21
N THR A 280 -3.74 11.33 -5.67
CA THR A 280 -5.00 11.75 -6.29
C THR A 280 -4.78 12.53 -7.59
N THR A 281 -5.88 12.85 -8.28
CA THR A 281 -5.89 13.68 -9.50
C THR A 281 -6.89 14.83 -9.37
N THR A 282 -6.73 15.87 -10.20
CA THR A 282 -7.64 17.03 -10.22
C THR A 282 -9.09 16.61 -10.45
N GLU A 283 -9.31 15.70 -11.39
CA GLU A 283 -10.65 15.22 -11.72
C GLU A 283 -11.29 14.44 -10.58
N ALA A 284 -10.51 13.60 -9.88
CA ALA A 284 -11.02 12.86 -8.73
C ALA A 284 -11.46 13.78 -7.59
N ILE A 285 -10.73 14.87 -7.36
CA ILE A 285 -11.10 15.91 -6.40
C ILE A 285 -12.39 16.61 -6.85
N MET A 286 -12.46 17.03 -8.12
CA MET A 286 -13.65 17.72 -8.68
C MET A 286 -14.88 16.82 -8.62
N ASP A 287 -14.77 15.56 -9.02
CA ASP A 287 -15.86 14.59 -8.95
C ASP A 287 -16.39 14.48 -7.51
N LYS A 288 -15.48 14.39 -6.54
CA LYS A 288 -15.84 14.26 -5.13
C LYS A 288 -16.49 15.51 -4.56
N VAL A 289 -15.98 16.70 -4.90
CA VAL A 289 -16.60 17.98 -4.52
C VAL A 289 -18.03 18.10 -5.14
N ALA A 290 -18.18 17.73 -6.40
CA ALA A 290 -19.50 17.73 -7.06
C ALA A 290 -20.50 16.79 -6.37
N GLU A 291 -20.06 15.61 -5.91
CA GLU A 291 -20.90 14.71 -5.10
C GLU A 291 -21.34 15.36 -3.78
N LEU A 292 -20.40 16.05 -3.07
CA LEU A 292 -20.71 16.74 -1.82
C LEU A 292 -21.71 17.89 -2.00
N ILE A 293 -21.59 18.63 -3.11
CA ILE A 293 -22.54 19.71 -3.47
C ILE A 293 -23.93 19.11 -3.76
N LYS A 294 -24.00 18.05 -4.56
CA LYS A 294 -25.26 17.36 -4.87
C LYS A 294 -25.93 16.77 -3.64
N ALA A 295 -25.14 16.27 -2.70
CA ALA A 295 -25.62 15.75 -1.42
C ALA A 295 -26.01 16.85 -0.40
N GLY A 296 -25.82 18.14 -0.75
CA GLY A 296 -26.13 19.28 0.12
C GLY A 296 -25.19 19.47 1.29
N LYS A 297 -24.09 18.72 1.36
CA LYS A 297 -23.08 18.79 2.44
C LYS A 297 -22.19 20.02 2.35
N VAL A 298 -21.96 20.52 1.15
CA VAL A 298 -21.19 21.72 0.86
C VAL A 298 -22.07 22.69 0.09
N LYS A 299 -22.39 23.82 0.69
CA LYS A 299 -23.28 24.87 0.13
C LYS A 299 -22.54 26.15 -0.22
N GLU A 300 -21.32 26.28 0.25
CA GLU A 300 -20.45 27.48 0.20
C GLU A 300 -19.86 27.71 -1.19
N ILE A 301 -19.78 26.66 -2.02
CA ILE A 301 -19.17 26.70 -3.36
C ILE A 301 -20.20 27.21 -4.37
N SER A 302 -19.76 28.14 -5.23
CA SER A 302 -20.52 28.66 -6.37
C SER A 302 -20.16 27.92 -7.64
N ASP A 303 -18.87 27.75 -7.93
CA ASP A 303 -18.34 27.06 -9.11
C ASP A 303 -16.97 26.46 -8.82
N MET A 304 -16.55 25.49 -9.64
CA MET A 304 -15.22 24.87 -9.54
C MET A 304 -14.68 24.60 -10.94
N ARG A 305 -13.45 25.04 -11.20
CA ARG A 305 -12.80 24.95 -12.52
C ARG A 305 -11.39 24.43 -12.40
N ASP A 306 -10.96 23.64 -13.40
CA ASP A 306 -9.56 23.32 -13.61
C ASP A 306 -8.96 24.36 -14.60
N GLU A 307 -8.11 25.22 -14.08
CA GLU A 307 -7.38 26.25 -14.82
C GLU A 307 -5.89 25.89 -14.99
N THR A 308 -5.57 24.61 -14.89
CA THR A 308 -4.21 24.10 -15.07
C THR A 308 -3.68 24.42 -16.45
N ASP A 309 -2.51 25.05 -16.50
CA ASP A 309 -1.83 25.43 -17.74
C ASP A 309 -0.32 25.06 -17.73
N LEU A 310 0.46 25.69 -18.58
CA LEU A 310 1.91 25.47 -18.67
C LEU A 310 2.67 25.96 -17.43
N SER A 311 2.09 26.87 -16.63
CA SER A 311 2.71 27.38 -15.40
C SER A 311 2.55 26.41 -14.22
N GLY A 312 1.60 25.50 -14.28
CA GLY A 312 1.39 24.47 -13.27
C GLY A 312 -0.07 24.14 -13.01
N LEU A 313 -0.28 23.31 -11.98
CA LEU A 313 -1.61 22.93 -11.51
C LEU A 313 -2.32 24.16 -10.89
N LYS A 314 -3.56 24.39 -11.30
CA LYS A 314 -4.43 25.42 -10.73
C LYS A 314 -5.88 24.95 -10.76
N LEU A 315 -6.37 24.54 -9.60
CA LEU A 315 -7.77 24.18 -9.39
C LEU A 315 -8.43 25.33 -8.62
N THR A 316 -9.43 25.97 -9.21
CA THR A 316 -10.09 27.17 -8.70
C THR A 316 -11.48 26.84 -8.17
N ILE A 317 -11.78 27.29 -6.94
CA ILE A 317 -13.09 27.17 -6.30
C ILE A 317 -13.64 28.56 -6.03
N ASP A 318 -14.72 28.94 -6.70
CA ASP A 318 -15.43 30.19 -6.45
C ASP A 318 -16.35 30.07 -5.24
N LEU A 319 -16.24 31.03 -4.33
CA LEU A 319 -17.02 31.03 -3.10
C LEU A 319 -18.30 31.86 -3.23
N LYS A 320 -19.36 31.45 -2.54
CA LYS A 320 -20.52 32.31 -2.32
C LYS A 320 -20.19 33.40 -1.34
N ARG A 321 -20.91 34.52 -1.42
CA ARG A 321 -20.72 35.66 -0.51
C ARG A 321 -20.92 35.22 0.94
N GLY A 322 -19.96 35.58 1.82
CA GLY A 322 -20.00 35.29 3.24
C GLY A 322 -19.51 33.87 3.62
N ALA A 323 -19.03 33.08 2.66
CA ALA A 323 -18.39 31.79 2.96
C ALA A 323 -17.01 32.04 3.61
N ASP A 324 -16.71 31.26 4.62
CA ASP A 324 -15.40 31.24 5.29
C ASP A 324 -14.48 30.23 4.56
N PRO A 325 -13.39 30.67 3.92
CA PRO A 325 -12.53 29.80 3.13
C PRO A 325 -11.82 28.76 3.99
N ASP A 326 -11.40 29.10 5.22
CA ASP A 326 -10.67 28.19 6.10
C ASP A 326 -11.58 27.05 6.57
N LYS A 327 -12.81 27.38 6.98
CA LYS A 327 -13.80 26.35 7.38
C LYS A 327 -14.19 25.45 6.21
N LEU A 328 -14.35 26.02 5.02
CA LEU A 328 -14.63 25.22 3.83
C LEU A 328 -13.48 24.26 3.53
N MET A 329 -12.24 24.74 3.55
CA MET A 329 -11.07 23.89 3.29
C MET A 329 -10.94 22.78 4.33
N GLN A 330 -11.21 23.03 5.61
CA GLN A 330 -11.25 21.98 6.63
C GLN A 330 -12.30 20.90 6.32
N LYS A 331 -13.50 21.28 5.86
CA LYS A 331 -14.53 20.33 5.41
C LYS A 331 -14.05 19.52 4.21
N LEU A 332 -13.42 20.17 3.23
CA LEU A 332 -12.93 19.52 2.02
C LEU A 332 -11.77 18.57 2.32
N PHE A 333 -10.86 18.91 3.23
CA PHE A 333 -9.78 18.02 3.68
C PHE A 333 -10.33 16.74 4.33
N LYS A 334 -11.42 16.83 5.09
CA LYS A 334 -12.05 15.65 5.70
C LYS A 334 -12.84 14.79 4.71
N ALA A 335 -13.45 15.41 3.71
CA ALA A 335 -14.44 14.74 2.84
C ALA A 335 -13.92 14.40 1.45
N THR A 336 -12.72 14.84 1.07
CA THR A 336 -12.14 14.64 -0.25
C THR A 336 -10.67 14.21 -0.17
N THR A 337 -10.08 13.85 -1.29
CA THR A 337 -8.66 13.51 -1.43
C THR A 337 -7.72 14.72 -1.48
N LEU A 338 -8.21 15.94 -1.14
CA LEU A 338 -7.35 17.10 -0.88
C LEU A 338 -6.46 16.88 0.35
N GLN A 339 -6.85 16.00 1.25
CA GLN A 339 -5.99 15.39 2.25
C GLN A 339 -6.14 13.88 2.13
N ASP A 340 -5.02 13.19 1.94
CA ASP A 340 -5.03 11.73 1.74
C ASP A 340 -3.82 11.09 2.41
N THR A 341 -3.87 9.78 2.60
CA THR A 341 -2.79 9.02 3.21
C THR A 341 -1.96 8.31 2.14
N ALA A 342 -0.72 8.74 1.98
CA ALA A 342 0.26 8.03 1.19
C ALA A 342 0.74 6.79 1.97
N SER A 343 0.26 5.63 1.57
CA SER A 343 0.64 4.35 2.19
C SER A 343 2.06 3.96 1.80
N CYS A 344 2.80 3.35 2.73
CA CYS A 344 4.14 2.81 2.53
C CYS A 344 4.14 1.30 2.77
N ASN A 345 4.76 0.56 1.86
CA ASN A 345 5.03 -0.87 1.98
C ASN A 345 6.32 -1.16 1.20
N PHE A 346 7.46 -1.05 1.86
CA PHE A 346 8.80 -1.14 1.26
C PHE A 346 9.20 -2.59 1.01
N ASN A 347 8.50 -3.22 0.08
CA ASN A 347 8.79 -4.57 -0.37
C ASN A 347 9.79 -4.51 -1.53
N VAL A 348 10.97 -5.08 -1.34
CA VAL A 348 12.12 -5.01 -2.25
C VAL A 348 12.68 -6.40 -2.46
N LEU A 349 13.21 -6.68 -3.65
CA LEU A 349 13.92 -7.92 -3.92
C LEU A 349 15.38 -7.80 -3.49
N ILE A 350 15.82 -8.73 -2.67
CA ILE A 350 17.22 -8.89 -2.28
C ILE A 350 17.65 -10.30 -2.68
N GLY A 351 18.54 -10.40 -3.64
CA GLY A 351 18.96 -11.70 -4.18
C GLY A 351 17.80 -12.52 -4.73
N GLY A 352 16.82 -11.88 -5.38
CA GLY A 352 15.62 -12.52 -5.94
C GLY A 352 14.53 -12.88 -4.91
N MET A 353 14.72 -12.56 -3.62
CA MET A 353 13.75 -12.84 -2.55
C MET A 353 13.06 -11.55 -2.11
N PRO A 354 11.70 -11.49 -2.10
CA PRO A 354 10.98 -10.32 -1.62
C PRO A 354 11.10 -10.18 -0.11
N ARG A 355 11.46 -8.99 0.35
CA ARG A 355 11.54 -8.61 1.77
C ARG A 355 10.89 -7.26 1.99
N VAL A 356 10.13 -7.12 3.07
CA VAL A 356 9.67 -5.82 3.56
C VAL A 356 10.73 -5.31 4.52
N MET A 357 11.28 -4.15 4.24
CA MET A 357 12.46 -3.62 4.92
C MET A 357 12.26 -2.17 5.34
N GLY A 358 12.73 -1.82 6.53
CA GLY A 358 12.82 -0.45 6.98
C GLY A 358 13.92 0.34 6.24
N VAL A 359 13.93 1.66 6.41
CA VAL A 359 14.93 2.53 5.75
C VAL A 359 16.35 2.14 6.17
N ARG A 360 16.57 1.82 7.45
CA ARG A 360 17.87 1.38 7.96
C ARG A 360 18.37 0.11 7.27
N GLU A 361 17.51 -0.89 7.15
CA GLU A 361 17.84 -2.15 6.48
C GLU A 361 18.12 -1.93 4.98
N LEU A 362 17.35 -1.06 4.32
CA LEU A 362 17.59 -0.69 2.93
C LEU A 362 18.94 0.02 2.73
N LEU A 363 19.31 0.90 3.67
CA LEU A 363 20.62 1.54 3.63
C LEU A 363 21.77 0.55 3.86
N ASP A 364 21.60 -0.40 4.77
CA ASP A 364 22.61 -1.43 5.05
C ASP A 364 22.85 -2.31 3.81
N GLU A 365 21.78 -2.83 3.21
CA GLU A 365 21.87 -3.64 1.98
C GLU A 365 22.42 -2.84 0.81
N TRP A 366 22.01 -1.58 0.61
CA TRP A 366 22.56 -0.75 -0.45
C TRP A 366 24.05 -0.45 -0.23
N CYS A 367 24.46 -0.12 1.01
CA CYS A 367 25.86 0.15 1.34
C CYS A 367 26.73 -1.10 1.15
N ALA A 368 26.24 -2.27 1.52
CA ALA A 368 26.95 -3.55 1.30
C ALA A 368 27.12 -3.80 -0.21
N TRP A 369 26.03 -3.70 -0.97
CA TRP A 369 26.06 -3.86 -2.44
C TRP A 369 26.96 -2.80 -3.12
N ARG A 370 26.87 -1.52 -2.73
CA ARG A 370 27.72 -0.47 -3.30
C ARG A 370 29.20 -0.67 -2.97
N THR A 371 29.50 -1.13 -1.76
CA THR A 371 30.87 -1.48 -1.34
C THR A 371 31.47 -2.53 -2.27
N GLU A 372 30.69 -3.56 -2.60
CA GLU A 372 31.14 -4.61 -3.52
C GLU A 372 31.32 -4.07 -4.96
N SER A 373 30.41 -3.25 -5.45
CA SER A 373 30.53 -2.61 -6.77
C SER A 373 31.79 -1.73 -6.86
N VAL A 374 32.11 -0.97 -5.80
CA VAL A 374 33.34 -0.14 -5.77
C VAL A 374 34.59 -1.02 -5.70
N LYS A 375 34.60 -2.10 -4.91
CA LYS A 375 35.72 -3.06 -4.90
C LYS A 375 35.96 -3.67 -6.27
N ARG A 376 34.91 -4.13 -6.94
CA ARG A 376 35.01 -4.69 -8.31
C ARG A 376 35.60 -3.69 -9.28
N ARG A 377 35.15 -2.44 -9.24
CA ARG A 377 35.73 -1.34 -10.05
C ARG A 377 37.22 -1.15 -9.78
N VAL A 378 37.59 -1.04 -8.51
CA VAL A 378 38.99 -0.83 -8.12
C VAL A 378 39.84 -2.03 -8.57
N TYR A 379 39.33 -3.25 -8.39
CA TYR A 379 40.02 -4.46 -8.85
C TYR A 379 40.19 -4.50 -10.38
N PHE A 380 39.15 -4.11 -11.13
CA PHE A 380 39.22 -4.03 -12.59
C PHE A 380 40.28 -3.04 -13.06
N VAL A 381 40.34 -1.86 -12.41
CA VAL A 381 41.39 -0.86 -12.72
C VAL A 381 42.75 -1.39 -12.34
N LEU A 382 42.90 -2.00 -11.14
CA LEU A 382 44.12 -2.61 -10.70
C LEU A 382 44.64 -3.64 -11.70
N LYS A 383 43.80 -4.57 -12.13
CA LYS A 383 44.18 -5.59 -13.10
C LYS A 383 44.66 -4.97 -14.42
N LYS A 384 43.92 -3.99 -14.95
CA LYS A 384 44.35 -3.25 -16.15
C LYS A 384 45.72 -2.57 -15.98
N ARG A 385 45.98 -2.00 -14.79
CA ARG A 385 47.29 -1.36 -14.50
C ARG A 385 48.38 -2.42 -14.38
N GLN A 386 48.11 -3.55 -13.73
CA GLN A 386 49.04 -4.67 -13.61
C GLN A 386 49.37 -5.27 -14.98
N ASP A 387 48.38 -5.50 -15.85
CA ASP A 387 48.58 -6.00 -17.21
C ASP A 387 49.45 -5.03 -18.01
N LYS A 388 49.19 -3.73 -17.93
CA LYS A 388 50.01 -2.71 -18.57
C LYS A 388 51.46 -2.66 -18.04
N LEU A 389 51.62 -2.73 -16.71
CA LEU A 389 52.92 -2.78 -16.08
C LEU A 389 53.70 -4.02 -16.53
N HIS A 390 53.04 -5.17 -16.61
CA HIS A 390 53.59 -6.41 -17.08
C HIS A 390 54.18 -6.28 -18.47
N LEU A 391 53.46 -5.67 -19.44
CA LEU A 391 53.92 -5.38 -20.81
C LEU A 391 55.13 -4.43 -20.79
N LEU A 392 55.09 -3.37 -19.97
CA LEU A 392 56.18 -2.40 -19.88
C LEU A 392 57.45 -2.99 -19.26
N LYS A 393 57.31 -3.94 -18.31
CA LYS A 393 58.47 -4.69 -17.73
C LYS A 393 59.15 -5.56 -18.79
N GLY A 394 58.37 -6.21 -19.66
CA GLY A 394 58.92 -6.91 -20.84
C GLY A 394 59.67 -5.99 -21.82
N LEU A 395 59.04 -4.85 -22.12
CA LEU A 395 59.65 -3.83 -22.96
C LEU A 395 61.00 -3.32 -22.37
N LYS A 396 61.04 -3.05 -21.07
CA LYS A 396 62.27 -2.59 -20.37
C LYS A 396 63.43 -3.57 -20.55
N LYS A 397 63.19 -4.90 -20.50
CA LYS A 397 64.24 -5.90 -20.73
C LYS A 397 64.82 -5.81 -22.15
N ILE A 398 64.00 -5.60 -23.12
CA ILE A 398 64.43 -5.45 -24.54
C ILE A 398 65.18 -4.17 -24.79
N LEU A 399 64.80 -3.09 -24.11
CA LEU A 399 65.47 -1.79 -24.23
C LEU A 399 66.90 -1.79 -23.74
N LEU A 400 67.31 -2.75 -22.93
CA LEU A 400 68.69 -2.95 -22.52
C LEU A 400 69.57 -3.42 -23.70
N ASP A 401 68.96 -4.08 -24.72
CA ASP A 401 69.67 -4.56 -25.91
C ASP A 401 68.71 -4.60 -27.14
N ILE A 402 68.43 -3.41 -27.68
CA ILE A 402 67.52 -3.27 -28.83
C ILE A 402 68.10 -3.92 -30.08
N ASP A 403 69.40 -3.82 -30.27
CA ASP A 403 70.01 -4.37 -31.46
C ASP A 403 69.90 -5.88 -31.52
N LYS A 404 69.95 -6.54 -30.36
CA LYS A 404 69.66 -7.99 -30.20
C LYS A 404 68.22 -8.33 -30.56
N ALA A 405 67.24 -7.48 -30.16
CA ALA A 405 65.82 -7.71 -30.48
C ALA A 405 65.61 -7.62 -32.02
N ILE A 406 66.14 -6.55 -32.63
CA ILE A 406 66.06 -6.35 -34.06
C ILE A 406 66.75 -7.47 -34.82
N LYS A 407 67.90 -7.94 -34.33
CA LYS A 407 68.60 -9.08 -34.89
C LYS A 407 67.83 -10.35 -34.84
N ILE A 408 67.20 -10.71 -33.71
CA ILE A 408 66.36 -11.87 -33.53
C ILE A 408 65.17 -11.83 -34.53
N ILE A 409 64.47 -10.72 -34.61
CA ILE A 409 63.33 -10.56 -35.50
C ILE A 409 63.73 -10.72 -36.96
N ARG A 410 64.86 -10.13 -37.37
CA ARG A 410 65.35 -10.14 -38.75
C ARG A 410 65.93 -11.49 -39.17
N GLU A 411 66.56 -12.21 -38.27
CA GLU A 411 67.23 -13.51 -38.55
C GLU A 411 66.27 -14.69 -38.39
N THR A 412 65.03 -14.50 -37.88
CA THR A 412 64.02 -15.54 -37.78
C THR A 412 63.42 -15.80 -39.15
N GLU A 413 63.50 -17.05 -39.64
CA GLU A 413 63.02 -17.42 -40.97
C GLU A 413 61.47 -17.46 -41.08
N LYS A 414 60.78 -17.86 -40.00
CA LYS A 414 59.30 -17.98 -40.02
C LYS A 414 58.68 -16.99 -39.03
N GLU A 415 57.62 -16.31 -39.45
CA GLU A 415 56.87 -15.37 -38.63
C GLU A 415 56.39 -16.00 -37.32
N ALA A 416 55.93 -17.23 -37.32
CA ALA A 416 55.48 -17.95 -36.15
C ALA A 416 56.55 -18.18 -35.07
N ASP A 417 57.84 -18.16 -35.45
CA ASP A 417 58.95 -18.42 -34.56
C ASP A 417 59.53 -17.11 -33.93
N VAL A 418 59.07 -15.94 -34.37
CA VAL A 418 59.53 -14.63 -33.87
C VAL A 418 59.24 -14.48 -32.36
N VAL A 419 58.02 -14.75 -31.95
CA VAL A 419 57.58 -14.66 -30.54
C VAL A 419 58.34 -15.65 -29.67
N PRO A 420 58.46 -16.97 -29.98
CA PRO A 420 59.28 -17.92 -29.24
C PRO A 420 60.75 -17.50 -29.13
N ASN A 421 61.34 -17.00 -30.20
CA ASN A 421 62.74 -16.58 -30.20
C ASN A 421 63.00 -15.33 -29.33
N LEU A 422 62.07 -14.38 -29.29
CA LEU A 422 62.11 -13.23 -28.39
C LEU A 422 61.96 -13.67 -26.92
N MET A 423 61.05 -14.64 -26.66
CA MET A 423 60.91 -15.19 -25.32
C MET A 423 62.19 -15.80 -24.77
N ILE A 424 62.87 -16.64 -25.57
CA ILE A 424 64.14 -17.27 -25.23
C ILE A 424 65.23 -16.25 -25.11
N GLY A 425 65.35 -15.32 -26.07
CA GLY A 425 66.39 -14.32 -26.14
C GLY A 425 66.46 -13.32 -25.00
N PHE A 426 65.29 -12.97 -24.42
CA PHE A 426 65.17 -11.98 -23.37
C PHE A 426 64.60 -12.51 -22.05
N GLY A 427 64.19 -13.77 -21.97
CA GLY A 427 63.56 -14.36 -20.78
C GLY A 427 62.25 -13.61 -20.41
N ILE A 428 61.40 -13.39 -21.42
CA ILE A 428 60.10 -12.75 -21.33
C ILE A 428 59.02 -13.79 -21.68
N ASP A 429 57.79 -13.56 -21.26
CA ASP A 429 56.69 -14.44 -21.57
C ASP A 429 56.08 -14.12 -22.96
N GLN A 430 55.14 -14.94 -23.41
CA GLN A 430 54.50 -14.82 -24.72
C GLN A 430 53.81 -13.49 -24.91
N ILE A 431 53.02 -13.00 -23.92
CA ILE A 431 52.26 -11.74 -23.99
C ILE A 431 53.21 -10.55 -24.11
N GLN A 432 54.29 -10.56 -23.38
CA GLN A 432 55.33 -9.54 -23.47
C GLN A 432 56.07 -9.58 -24.84
N ALA A 433 56.37 -10.78 -25.35
CA ALA A 433 57.03 -10.95 -26.63
C ALA A 433 56.14 -10.54 -27.80
N GLU A 434 54.84 -10.87 -27.80
CA GLU A 434 53.85 -10.42 -28.77
C GLU A 434 53.75 -8.89 -28.80
N TYR A 435 53.58 -8.25 -27.59
CA TYR A 435 53.56 -6.80 -27.48
C TYR A 435 54.78 -6.12 -28.10
N VAL A 436 55.93 -6.68 -27.88
CA VAL A 436 57.20 -6.16 -28.42
C VAL A 436 57.27 -6.33 -29.92
N ALA A 437 56.92 -7.50 -30.45
CA ALA A 437 56.90 -7.79 -31.90
C ALA A 437 56.00 -6.85 -32.68
N GLU A 438 54.90 -6.38 -32.05
CA GLU A 438 53.94 -5.43 -32.66
C GLU A 438 54.36 -3.94 -32.52
N ILE A 439 55.48 -3.63 -31.87
CA ILE A 439 55.89 -2.23 -31.72
C ILE A 439 56.24 -1.63 -33.10
N LYS A 440 55.62 -0.52 -33.41
CA LYS A 440 55.96 0.24 -34.66
C LYS A 440 57.39 0.72 -34.58
N LEU A 441 58.19 0.52 -35.65
CA LEU A 441 59.60 0.94 -35.75
C LEU A 441 59.83 2.37 -35.27
N ARG A 442 58.95 3.34 -35.62
CA ARG A 442 59.04 4.72 -35.14
C ARG A 442 59.03 4.91 -33.64
N ASN A 443 58.52 3.90 -32.89
CA ASN A 443 58.42 3.92 -31.43
C ASN A 443 59.61 3.26 -30.72
N ILE A 444 60.64 2.82 -31.49
CA ILE A 444 61.89 2.25 -30.97
C ILE A 444 62.97 3.38 -30.85
N ASN A 445 62.54 4.59 -30.57
CA ASN A 445 63.50 5.67 -30.34
C ASN A 445 63.73 5.89 -28.82
N ARG A 446 64.87 6.47 -28.48
CA ARG A 446 65.31 6.66 -27.11
C ARG A 446 64.32 7.46 -26.24
N GLU A 447 63.70 8.46 -26.83
CA GLU A 447 62.71 9.33 -26.14
C GLU A 447 61.47 8.58 -25.76
N TYR A 448 60.89 7.82 -26.68
CA TYR A 448 59.69 7.00 -26.44
C TYR A 448 59.96 5.98 -25.35
N ILE A 449 61.08 5.38 -25.36
CA ILE A 449 61.57 4.37 -24.43
C ILE A 449 61.69 4.94 -23.02
N LEU A 450 62.43 6.07 -22.86
CA LEU A 450 62.60 6.74 -21.57
C LEU A 450 61.25 7.13 -20.98
N LYS A 451 60.35 7.66 -21.80
CA LYS A 451 58.98 8.01 -21.39
C LYS A 451 58.20 6.78 -20.87
N ARG A 452 58.34 5.61 -21.51
CA ARG A 452 57.70 4.39 -21.08
C ARG A 452 58.28 3.81 -19.82
N VAL A 453 59.58 3.99 -19.60
CA VAL A 453 60.26 3.57 -18.33
C VAL A 453 59.84 4.48 -17.16
N GLU A 454 59.71 5.78 -17.38
CA GLU A 454 59.16 6.73 -16.39
C GLU A 454 57.73 6.39 -16.03
N GLU A 455 56.91 6.04 -17.02
CA GLU A 455 55.50 5.57 -16.83
C GLU A 455 55.44 4.34 -15.95
N THR A 456 56.46 3.48 -15.93
CA THR A 456 56.52 2.27 -15.07
C THR A 456 56.51 2.62 -13.60
N ALA A 457 57.27 3.61 -13.15
CA ALA A 457 57.33 4.01 -11.74
C ALA A 457 55.98 4.62 -11.28
N SER A 458 55.34 5.40 -12.16
CA SER A 458 54.01 5.93 -11.85
C SER A 458 52.95 4.82 -11.74
N LEU A 459 53.01 3.81 -12.63
CA LEU A 459 52.12 2.67 -12.58
C LEU A 459 52.32 1.80 -11.34
N GLU A 460 53.58 1.61 -10.90
CA GLU A 460 53.88 0.85 -9.67
C GLU A 460 53.27 1.54 -8.45
N ALA A 461 53.40 2.87 -8.34
CA ALA A 461 52.76 3.64 -7.27
C ALA A 461 51.22 3.62 -7.33
N GLU A 462 50.63 3.72 -8.56
CA GLU A 462 49.20 3.60 -8.73
C GLU A 462 48.67 2.19 -8.31
N ILE A 463 49.42 1.12 -8.62
CA ILE A 463 49.07 -0.25 -8.26
C ILE A 463 49.11 -0.41 -6.73
N GLU A 464 50.18 0.06 -6.07
CA GLU A 464 50.29 0.03 -4.63
C GLU A 464 49.11 0.77 -3.95
N ASP A 465 48.74 1.94 -4.45
CA ASP A 465 47.60 2.70 -3.93
C ASP A 465 46.26 1.97 -4.12
N LEU A 466 46.05 1.30 -5.26
CA LEU A 466 44.86 0.50 -5.55
C LEU A 466 44.81 -0.76 -4.68
N GLU A 467 45.94 -1.45 -4.47
CA GLU A 467 46.05 -2.62 -3.58
C GLU A 467 45.76 -2.21 -2.12
N ASP A 468 46.33 -1.10 -1.66
CA ASP A 468 46.04 -0.55 -0.34
C ASP A 468 44.56 -0.14 -0.22
N THR A 469 43.95 0.38 -1.27
CA THR A 469 42.52 0.71 -1.31
C THR A 469 41.65 -0.52 -1.12
N LEU A 470 41.98 -1.63 -1.79
CA LEU A 470 41.24 -2.90 -1.65
C LEU A 470 41.45 -3.52 -0.26
N ALA A 471 42.66 -3.42 0.31
CA ALA A 471 42.98 -3.98 1.61
C ALA A 471 42.29 -3.25 2.78
N ARG A 472 41.93 -1.97 2.61
CA ARG A 472 41.36 -1.13 3.69
C ARG A 472 39.91 -0.75 3.44
N PRO A 473 38.94 -1.37 4.12
CA PRO A 473 37.51 -1.03 3.99
C PRO A 473 37.22 0.46 4.24
N SER A 474 38.02 1.13 5.08
CA SER A 474 37.86 2.57 5.33
C SER A 474 38.12 3.44 4.08
N ARG A 475 39.01 3.00 3.17
CA ARG A 475 39.28 3.71 1.92
C ARG A 475 38.10 3.56 0.94
N ILE A 476 37.55 2.36 0.81
CA ILE A 476 36.34 2.11 0.01
C ILE A 476 35.20 2.98 0.52
N ARG A 477 34.99 3.03 1.84
CA ARG A 477 33.97 3.88 2.46
C ARG A 477 34.17 5.37 2.13
N LYS A 478 35.41 5.86 2.17
CA LYS A 478 35.72 7.24 1.78
C LYS A 478 35.37 7.53 0.32
N ILE A 479 35.60 6.58 -0.58
CA ILE A 479 35.23 6.72 -2.01
C ILE A 479 33.70 6.87 -2.11
N ILE A 480 32.92 6.00 -1.45
CA ILE A 480 31.46 6.07 -1.48
C ILE A 480 30.96 7.39 -0.90
N VAL A 481 31.52 7.85 0.21
CA VAL A 481 31.15 9.15 0.81
C VAL A 481 31.45 10.30 -0.15
N SER A 482 32.63 10.33 -0.80
CA SER A 482 32.97 11.37 -1.77
C SER A 482 32.03 11.36 -2.98
N GLU A 483 31.63 10.19 -3.46
CA GLU A 483 30.67 10.06 -4.56
C GLU A 483 29.28 10.59 -4.17
N LEU A 484 28.82 10.28 -2.96
CA LEU A 484 27.56 10.81 -2.42
C LEU A 484 27.59 12.33 -2.25
N GLU A 485 28.70 12.90 -1.80
CA GLU A 485 28.90 14.34 -1.69
C GLU A 485 28.87 15.02 -3.08
N GLU A 486 29.47 14.39 -4.10
CA GLU A 486 29.39 14.86 -5.50
C GLU A 486 27.97 14.84 -6.04
N VAL A 487 27.24 13.72 -5.84
CA VAL A 487 25.83 13.56 -6.26
C VAL A 487 24.98 14.64 -5.59
N ARG A 488 25.11 14.79 -4.26
CA ARG A 488 24.40 15.80 -3.48
C ARG A 488 24.67 17.22 -4.03
N LYS A 489 25.91 17.57 -4.21
CA LYS A 489 26.30 18.89 -4.72
C LYS A 489 25.75 19.20 -6.11
N LYS A 490 25.66 18.17 -6.95
CA LYS A 490 25.33 18.33 -8.38
C LYS A 490 23.83 18.24 -8.66
N TYR A 491 23.07 17.45 -7.88
CA TYR A 491 21.69 17.11 -8.18
C TYR A 491 20.69 17.36 -7.05
N ALA A 492 21.13 17.67 -5.81
CA ALA A 492 20.19 17.94 -4.74
C ALA A 492 19.38 19.21 -5.02
N GLU A 493 18.08 19.10 -4.86
CA GLU A 493 17.11 20.18 -4.95
C GLU A 493 16.43 20.37 -3.58
N PRO A 494 15.94 21.58 -3.27
CA PRO A 494 15.12 21.79 -2.07
C PRO A 494 13.90 20.86 -2.08
N ARG A 495 13.41 20.49 -0.88
CA ARG A 495 12.18 19.72 -0.74
C ARG A 495 11.03 20.39 -1.47
N ARG A 496 10.26 19.59 -2.17
CA ARG A 496 9.06 20.03 -2.86
C ARG A 496 7.83 19.98 -1.93
N THR A 497 7.72 18.92 -1.14
CA THR A 497 6.63 18.76 -0.16
C THR A 497 7.00 19.46 1.15
N GLY A 498 6.15 20.37 1.63
CA GLY A 498 6.31 21.01 2.92
C GLY A 498 6.09 20.04 4.07
N ILE A 499 6.55 20.42 5.27
CA ILE A 499 6.30 19.67 6.50
C ILE A 499 5.57 20.58 7.48
N LEU A 500 4.38 20.17 7.91
CA LEU A 500 3.61 20.82 8.95
C LEU A 500 3.86 20.09 10.27
N TYR A 501 4.59 20.73 11.17
CA TYR A 501 4.86 20.22 12.52
C TYR A 501 3.74 20.56 13.49
N ASP A 502 3.19 21.78 13.39
CA ASP A 502 2.07 22.27 14.17
C ASP A 502 0.81 22.28 13.28
N TYR A 503 0.12 21.19 13.24
CA TYR A 503 -1.24 21.15 12.74
C TYR A 503 -2.14 20.85 13.92
N ALA A 504 -3.31 21.51 13.98
CA ALA A 504 -4.35 21.02 14.86
C ALA A 504 -4.57 19.56 14.41
N GLU A 505 -4.10 18.58 15.21
CA GLU A 505 -4.70 17.27 15.13
C GLU A 505 -6.19 17.57 15.08
N ASP A 506 -6.89 17.00 14.08
CA ASP A 506 -8.34 17.07 14.09
C ASP A 506 -8.75 16.62 15.50
N ALA A 507 -8.82 17.60 16.43
CA ALA A 507 -9.38 17.41 17.75
C ALA A 507 -10.66 16.67 17.42
N GLU A 508 -10.77 15.42 17.87
CA GLU A 508 -11.84 14.47 17.57
C GLU A 508 -13.04 15.23 17.09
N SER A 509 -13.21 15.27 15.79
CA SER A 509 -14.20 16.08 15.12
C SER A 509 -15.10 16.84 16.11
N GLU A 510 -15.21 18.16 16.06
CA GLU A 510 -16.55 18.67 16.06
C GLU A 510 -17.23 17.81 14.99
N GLU A 511 -17.76 16.67 15.42
CA GLU A 511 -18.61 15.77 14.64
C GLU A 511 -19.47 16.72 13.85
N ASP A 512 -19.37 16.72 12.53
CA ASP A 512 -20.11 17.58 11.62
C ASP A 512 -21.36 18.00 12.33
N ALA A 513 -21.47 19.26 12.84
CA ALA A 513 -22.38 19.54 13.92
C ALA A 513 -23.74 19.04 13.49
N ILE A 514 -23.99 17.76 13.83
CA ILE A 514 -25.21 17.06 13.46
C ILE A 514 -26.24 17.95 14.12
N GLU A 515 -27.00 18.67 13.31
CA GLU A 515 -28.02 19.54 13.81
C GLU A 515 -28.89 18.69 14.72
N ASP A 516 -28.69 18.81 16.03
CA ASP A 516 -29.33 17.95 17.02
C ASP A 516 -30.68 18.55 17.37
N TYR A 517 -31.72 17.80 17.05
CA TYR A 517 -33.11 18.13 17.31
C TYR A 517 -33.87 16.89 17.76
N PRO A 518 -34.94 17.06 18.55
CA PRO A 518 -35.73 15.95 19.05
C PRO A 518 -36.44 15.21 17.91
N VAL A 519 -36.42 13.90 17.97
CA VAL A 519 -37.10 12.99 17.02
C VAL A 519 -37.73 11.81 17.74
N THR A 520 -38.78 11.23 17.16
CA THR A 520 -39.31 9.94 17.57
C THR A 520 -38.92 8.89 16.54
N LEU A 521 -38.34 7.81 17.03
CA LEU A 521 -37.85 6.67 16.24
C LEU A 521 -38.89 5.54 16.32
N PHE A 522 -39.23 4.96 15.18
CA PHE A 522 -40.17 3.85 15.07
C PHE A 522 -39.47 2.68 14.36
N LEU A 523 -39.56 1.50 14.96
CA LEU A 523 -39.11 0.23 14.36
C LEU A 523 -40.30 -0.70 14.22
N SER A 524 -40.53 -1.25 13.04
CA SER A 524 -41.54 -2.27 12.81
C SER A 524 -41.01 -3.70 13.00
N GLN A 525 -41.90 -4.68 13.13
CA GLN A 525 -41.53 -6.10 13.28
C GLN A 525 -40.78 -6.65 12.05
N HIS A 526 -41.09 -6.13 10.85
CA HIS A 526 -40.42 -6.54 9.62
C HIS A 526 -39.17 -5.72 9.28
N GLY A 527 -38.68 -4.88 10.23
CA GLY A 527 -37.41 -4.14 10.09
C GLY A 527 -37.51 -2.86 9.26
N TYR A 528 -38.69 -2.23 9.20
CA TYR A 528 -38.81 -0.87 8.67
C TYR A 528 -38.58 0.15 9.78
N PHE A 529 -37.78 1.17 9.49
CA PHE A 529 -37.39 2.20 10.43
C PHE A 529 -37.84 3.57 9.95
N LYS A 530 -38.39 4.39 10.86
CA LYS A 530 -38.76 5.77 10.62
C LYS A 530 -38.22 6.69 11.70
N LYS A 531 -37.75 7.83 11.26
CA LYS A 531 -37.39 8.96 12.12
C LYS A 531 -38.35 10.11 11.83
N ILE A 532 -39.11 10.58 12.82
CA ILE A 532 -40.15 11.58 12.64
C ILE A 532 -39.93 12.70 13.64
N THR A 533 -39.95 13.97 13.16
CA THR A 533 -39.87 15.14 14.05
C THR A 533 -41.14 15.33 14.84
N PRO A 534 -41.12 15.92 16.05
CA PRO A 534 -42.32 16.16 16.86
C PRO A 534 -43.38 17.01 16.12
N GLN A 535 -42.93 17.96 15.28
CA GLN A 535 -43.83 18.74 14.49
C GLN A 535 -44.58 17.91 13.44
N SER A 536 -43.85 17.04 12.72
CA SER A 536 -44.42 16.13 11.73
C SER A 536 -45.37 15.11 12.40
N LEU A 537 -45.02 14.64 13.60
CA LEU A 537 -45.79 13.66 14.35
C LEU A 537 -47.14 14.24 14.83
N ARG A 538 -47.15 15.51 15.32
CA ARG A 538 -48.39 16.21 15.75
C ARG A 538 -49.35 16.44 14.61
N MET A 539 -48.84 16.60 13.38
CA MET A 539 -49.67 16.85 12.20
C MET A 539 -50.05 15.56 11.45
N SER A 540 -49.67 14.41 11.97
CA SER A 540 -49.81 13.13 11.31
C SER A 540 -50.95 12.32 11.93
N GLY A 541 -51.63 11.52 11.08
CA GLY A 541 -52.58 10.48 11.53
C GLY A 541 -51.80 9.24 12.05
N GLU A 542 -52.46 8.09 11.93
CA GLU A 542 -51.90 6.80 12.34
C GLU A 542 -50.62 6.43 11.55
N GLN A 543 -49.74 5.65 12.21
CA GLN A 543 -48.53 5.15 11.57
C GLN A 543 -48.85 4.10 10.52
N LYS A 544 -48.35 4.30 9.30
CA LYS A 544 -48.52 3.32 8.22
C LYS A 544 -47.46 2.20 8.34
N PHE A 545 -47.92 0.97 8.32
CA PHE A 545 -47.09 -0.23 8.24
C PHE A 545 -47.35 -0.97 6.92
N LYS A 546 -46.51 -1.93 6.56
CA LYS A 546 -46.75 -2.86 5.47
C LYS A 546 -47.88 -3.82 5.87
N GLU A 547 -48.52 -4.47 4.91
CA GLU A 547 -49.46 -5.56 5.16
C GLU A 547 -48.79 -6.65 6.01
N ASP A 548 -49.43 -7.11 7.06
CA ASP A 548 -48.94 -8.07 8.06
C ASP A 548 -47.72 -7.59 8.90
N ASP A 549 -47.45 -6.27 8.95
CA ASP A 549 -46.40 -5.69 9.79
C ASP A 549 -47.01 -4.80 10.91
N ALA A 550 -46.34 -4.74 12.04
CA ALA A 550 -46.81 -3.98 13.18
C ALA A 550 -45.64 -3.23 13.88
N LEU A 551 -45.97 -2.27 14.73
CA LEU A 551 -45.01 -1.56 15.51
C LEU A 551 -44.30 -2.54 16.49
N SER A 552 -42.98 -2.59 16.42
CA SER A 552 -42.13 -3.33 17.38
C SER A 552 -41.64 -2.43 18.52
N MET A 553 -41.17 -1.21 18.17
CA MET A 553 -40.58 -0.29 19.15
C MET A 553 -40.78 1.17 18.73
N SER A 554 -41.08 2.04 19.72
CA SER A 554 -41.11 3.49 19.56
C SER A 554 -40.34 4.13 20.69
N VAL A 555 -39.41 5.06 20.35
CA VAL A 555 -38.53 5.72 21.32
C VAL A 555 -38.37 7.19 20.96
N GLU A 556 -38.53 8.08 21.93
CA GLU A 556 -38.13 9.49 21.80
C GLU A 556 -36.61 9.63 21.95
N SER A 557 -35.99 10.37 21.08
CA SER A 557 -34.55 10.52 20.99
C SER A 557 -34.15 11.84 20.32
N SER A 558 -32.86 11.94 19.92
CA SER A 558 -32.36 13.07 19.18
C SER A 558 -31.78 12.64 17.82
N ASN A 559 -31.67 13.56 16.90
CA ASN A 559 -31.07 13.31 15.57
C ASN A 559 -29.61 12.89 15.66
N ALA A 560 -28.86 13.30 16.68
CA ALA A 560 -27.45 12.93 16.88
C ALA A 560 -27.28 11.56 17.56
N ALA A 561 -28.36 10.93 18.04
CA ALA A 561 -28.30 9.68 18.82
C ALA A 561 -27.68 8.54 18.03
N GLU A 562 -26.77 7.81 18.68
CA GLU A 562 -26.24 6.54 18.16
C GLU A 562 -27.29 5.43 18.31
N LEU A 563 -27.37 4.58 17.31
CA LEU A 563 -28.32 3.47 17.21
C LEU A 563 -27.57 2.15 17.02
N MET A 564 -28.01 1.11 17.70
CA MET A 564 -27.54 -0.26 17.54
C MET A 564 -28.71 -1.18 17.18
N PHE A 565 -28.63 -1.82 16.01
CA PHE A 565 -29.63 -2.79 15.54
C PHE A 565 -29.06 -4.21 15.71
N PHE A 566 -29.64 -4.98 16.59
CA PHE A 566 -29.27 -6.39 16.81
C PHE A 566 -30.09 -7.28 15.87
N THR A 567 -29.44 -8.30 15.30
CA THR A 567 -30.05 -9.20 14.32
C THR A 567 -30.07 -10.64 14.80
N ASP A 568 -30.88 -11.50 14.18
CA ASP A 568 -31.02 -12.92 14.47
C ASP A 568 -29.76 -13.76 14.14
N LYS A 569 -28.78 -13.18 13.40
CA LYS A 569 -27.50 -13.82 13.07
C LYS A 569 -26.34 -13.41 14.01
N ALA A 570 -26.66 -13.07 15.26
CA ALA A 570 -25.69 -12.67 16.28
C ALA A 570 -24.77 -11.52 15.82
N GLN A 571 -25.33 -10.56 15.12
CA GLN A 571 -24.65 -9.35 14.67
C GLN A 571 -25.31 -8.11 15.25
N VAL A 572 -24.53 -7.01 15.32
CA VAL A 572 -25.07 -5.70 15.63
C VAL A 572 -24.54 -4.67 14.64
N TYR A 573 -25.45 -3.87 14.08
CA TYR A 573 -25.15 -2.77 13.17
C TYR A 573 -25.26 -1.46 13.92
N LYS A 574 -24.20 -0.65 13.85
CA LYS A 574 -24.09 0.66 14.48
C LYS A 574 -24.25 1.76 13.44
N THR A 575 -25.07 2.74 13.75
CA THR A 575 -25.37 3.88 12.88
C THR A 575 -25.87 5.03 13.75
N ARG A 576 -26.19 6.18 13.16
CA ARG A 576 -26.78 7.33 13.88
C ARG A 576 -28.17 7.62 13.33
N ALA A 577 -29.01 8.25 14.14
CA ALA A 577 -30.33 8.70 13.69
C ALA A 577 -30.20 9.67 12.50
N SER A 578 -29.16 10.50 12.46
CA SER A 578 -28.84 11.42 11.35
C SER A 578 -28.57 10.72 10.00
N ASP A 579 -28.24 9.43 9.99
CA ASP A 579 -28.01 8.66 8.76
C ASP A 579 -29.34 8.32 8.03
N PHE A 580 -30.47 8.59 8.68
CA PHE A 580 -31.82 8.39 8.17
C PHE A 580 -32.51 9.73 7.91
N ALA A 581 -33.21 9.82 6.79
CA ALA A 581 -34.00 11.03 6.47
C ALA A 581 -35.21 11.16 7.39
N ASP A 582 -35.63 12.40 7.66
CA ASP A 582 -36.89 12.66 8.36
C ASP A 582 -38.07 12.19 7.54
N GLY A 583 -38.90 11.35 8.13
CA GLY A 583 -40.05 10.75 7.49
C GLY A 583 -41.40 11.33 7.98
N LYS A 584 -42.48 10.82 7.41
CA LYS A 584 -43.88 11.07 7.82
C LYS A 584 -44.53 9.78 8.28
N ALA A 585 -45.54 9.87 9.14
CA ALA A 585 -46.31 8.70 9.60
C ALA A 585 -46.92 7.90 8.47
N SER A 586 -47.30 8.56 7.36
CA SER A 586 -47.90 7.95 6.17
C SER A 586 -46.90 7.17 5.28
N GLN A 587 -45.60 7.27 5.52
CA GLN A 587 -44.53 6.53 4.80
C GLN A 587 -44.24 5.21 5.47
N LEU A 588 -43.68 4.23 4.73
CA LEU A 588 -43.23 2.95 5.31
C LEU A 588 -41.91 3.10 6.08
N GLY A 589 -41.06 4.07 5.69
CA GLY A 589 -39.73 4.26 6.22
C GLY A 589 -38.66 3.48 5.47
N ASP A 590 -37.42 3.50 6.02
CA ASP A 590 -36.26 2.79 5.45
C ASP A 590 -36.30 1.31 5.83
N TYR A 591 -36.12 0.41 4.89
CA TYR A 591 -35.96 -1.02 5.13
C TYR A 591 -34.52 -1.29 5.57
N LEU A 592 -34.32 -1.60 6.87
CA LEU A 592 -33.00 -1.70 7.49
C LEU A 592 -32.08 -2.73 6.84
N PRO A 593 -32.52 -3.95 6.47
CA PRO A 593 -31.62 -4.90 5.81
C PRO A 593 -30.98 -4.34 4.55
N ALA A 594 -31.72 -3.64 3.71
CA ALA A 594 -31.18 -2.99 2.52
C ALA A 594 -30.34 -1.74 2.84
N LYS A 595 -30.78 -0.91 3.80
CA LYS A 595 -30.14 0.35 4.17
C LYS A 595 -28.78 0.13 4.84
N LEU A 596 -28.66 -0.90 5.69
CA LEU A 596 -27.44 -1.20 6.46
C LEU A 596 -26.57 -2.28 5.81
N GLY A 597 -26.97 -2.83 4.65
CA GLY A 597 -26.24 -3.87 3.94
C GLY A 597 -26.13 -5.18 4.75
N MET A 598 -27.26 -5.62 5.33
CA MET A 598 -27.31 -6.87 6.09
C MET A 598 -27.19 -8.09 5.17
N ASP A 599 -26.82 -9.23 5.74
CA ASP A 599 -26.70 -10.48 4.99
C ASP A 599 -28.07 -10.99 4.53
N GLU A 600 -28.11 -11.78 3.47
CA GLU A 600 -29.34 -12.33 2.93
C GLU A 600 -30.08 -13.19 4.01
N GLY A 601 -31.35 -12.93 4.20
CA GLY A 601 -32.18 -13.61 5.22
C GLY A 601 -31.84 -13.23 6.66
N GLU A 602 -31.19 -12.09 6.90
CA GLU A 602 -30.94 -11.53 8.23
C GLU A 602 -32.10 -10.59 8.63
N SER A 603 -32.58 -10.73 9.88
CA SER A 603 -33.72 -9.97 10.40
C SER A 603 -33.34 -9.18 11.64
N VAL A 604 -33.89 -7.97 11.80
CA VAL A 604 -33.69 -7.12 12.96
C VAL A 604 -34.51 -7.64 14.14
N MET A 605 -33.86 -7.95 15.26
CA MET A 605 -34.48 -8.40 16.51
C MET A 605 -34.83 -7.26 17.45
N GLY A 606 -34.13 -6.13 17.35
CA GLY A 606 -34.40 -4.95 18.18
C GLY A 606 -33.39 -3.84 18.00
N MET A 607 -33.79 -2.66 18.45
CA MET A 607 -32.98 -1.43 18.44
C MET A 607 -32.60 -1.03 19.86
N VAL A 608 -31.37 -0.60 20.05
CA VAL A 608 -30.84 -0.10 21.30
C VAL A 608 -30.18 1.26 21.10
N LEU A 609 -30.49 2.21 21.96
CA LEU A 609 -29.81 3.48 22.06
C LEU A 609 -28.75 3.38 23.16
N PRO A 610 -27.46 3.27 22.81
CA PRO A 610 -26.40 3.02 23.80
C PRO A 610 -26.15 4.22 24.73
N GLY A 611 -26.41 5.45 24.27
CA GLY A 611 -26.16 6.66 25.06
C GLY A 611 -24.70 6.72 25.56
N ASP A 612 -24.53 6.76 26.86
CA ASP A 612 -23.21 6.73 27.51
C ASP A 612 -22.58 5.32 27.64
N TYR A 613 -23.23 4.30 27.09
CA TYR A 613 -22.88 2.89 27.19
C TYR A 613 -22.96 2.30 28.62
N SER A 614 -23.77 2.92 29.48
CA SER A 614 -24.03 2.38 30.83
C SER A 614 -25.14 1.31 30.83
N GLY A 615 -25.11 0.42 31.80
CA GLY A 615 -26.09 -0.64 31.93
C GLY A 615 -25.70 -1.96 31.26
N TYR A 616 -26.70 -2.79 31.05
CA TYR A 616 -26.49 -4.17 30.59
C TYR A 616 -27.39 -4.53 29.43
N MET A 617 -26.84 -5.30 28.48
CA MET A 617 -27.60 -6.06 27.51
C MET A 617 -27.93 -7.43 28.06
N ILE A 618 -29.18 -7.85 27.97
CA ILE A 618 -29.64 -9.19 28.39
C ILE A 618 -30.25 -9.87 27.16
N PHE A 619 -29.72 -11.05 26.84
CA PHE A 619 -30.15 -11.85 25.70
C PHE A 619 -30.83 -13.12 26.25
N PHE A 620 -32.02 -13.41 25.73
CA PHE A 620 -32.79 -14.58 26.10
C PHE A 620 -32.87 -15.55 24.93
N PHE A 621 -32.43 -16.77 25.18
CA PHE A 621 -32.33 -17.79 24.14
C PHE A 621 -33.44 -18.83 24.22
N GLU A 622 -33.80 -19.40 23.09
CA GLU A 622 -34.83 -20.41 22.93
C GLU A 622 -34.65 -21.60 23.90
N ASN A 623 -33.41 -21.97 24.20
CA ASN A 623 -33.06 -23.06 25.11
C ASN A 623 -33.23 -22.73 26.61
N GLY A 624 -33.86 -21.60 26.94
CA GLY A 624 -34.13 -21.19 28.32
C GLY A 624 -32.94 -20.62 29.09
N LYS A 625 -31.84 -20.30 28.38
CA LYS A 625 -30.70 -19.59 28.98
C LYS A 625 -30.84 -18.08 28.78
N ALA A 626 -30.18 -17.31 29.62
CA ALA A 626 -30.03 -15.87 29.48
C ALA A 626 -28.57 -15.43 29.71
N ALA A 627 -28.11 -14.48 28.91
CA ALA A 627 -26.79 -13.90 29.04
C ALA A 627 -26.90 -12.40 29.34
N LYS A 628 -26.32 -11.97 30.47
CA LYS A 628 -26.22 -10.55 30.86
C LYS A 628 -24.81 -10.06 30.63
N VAL A 629 -24.64 -9.02 29.78
CA VAL A 629 -23.34 -8.48 29.36
C VAL A 629 -23.37 -6.98 29.53
N GLU A 630 -22.27 -6.38 29.98
CA GLU A 630 -22.16 -4.91 30.05
C GLU A 630 -22.32 -4.28 28.69
N LEU A 631 -23.10 -3.19 28.59
CA LEU A 631 -23.27 -2.45 27.34
C LEU A 631 -21.95 -1.85 26.83
N SER A 632 -21.03 -1.50 27.74
CA SER A 632 -19.67 -1.03 27.42
C SER A 632 -18.87 -2.01 26.53
N ALA A 633 -19.19 -3.32 26.54
CA ALA A 633 -18.57 -4.33 25.67
C ALA A 633 -18.84 -4.11 24.16
N TYR A 634 -19.81 -3.28 23.82
CA TYR A 634 -20.16 -2.90 22.44
C TYR A 634 -19.55 -1.57 22.00
N ARG A 635 -18.86 -0.88 22.90
CA ARG A 635 -18.13 0.36 22.59
C ARG A 635 -16.91 0.00 21.73
N THR A 636 -16.73 0.70 20.60
CA THR A 636 -15.61 0.49 19.67
C THR A 636 -14.78 1.76 19.57
N THR A 637 -13.47 1.62 19.53
CA THR A 637 -12.50 2.72 19.31
C THR A 637 -12.41 3.17 17.84
N SER A 638 -12.98 2.41 16.91
CA SER A 638 -13.05 2.74 15.48
C SER A 638 -14.50 2.74 15.03
N ASN A 639 -14.83 3.55 14.01
CA ASN A 639 -16.18 3.61 13.40
C ASN A 639 -16.55 2.31 12.67
N ARG A 640 -16.54 1.19 13.38
CA ARG A 640 -17.01 -0.08 12.83
C ARG A 640 -18.53 -0.10 12.80
N ARG A 641 -19.09 -0.05 11.60
CA ARG A 641 -20.53 -0.11 11.40
C ARG A 641 -21.16 -1.48 11.69
N ARG A 642 -20.39 -2.57 11.65
CA ARG A 642 -20.86 -3.95 11.88
C ARG A 642 -19.95 -4.67 12.87
N LEU A 643 -20.54 -5.30 13.91
CA LEU A 643 -19.83 -6.18 14.84
C LEU A 643 -20.45 -7.57 14.76
N THR A 644 -19.63 -8.55 14.45
CA THR A 644 -19.97 -9.97 14.49
C THR A 644 -19.80 -10.52 15.90
N GLY A 645 -20.50 -11.60 16.26
CA GLY A 645 -20.45 -12.18 17.60
C GLY A 645 -21.00 -11.20 18.65
N ALA A 646 -22.14 -10.59 18.37
CA ALA A 646 -22.80 -9.66 19.28
C ALA A 646 -23.39 -10.39 20.51
N TYR A 647 -23.76 -11.66 20.35
CA TYR A 647 -24.21 -12.57 21.41
C TYR A 647 -23.92 -14.02 20.97
N SER A 648 -24.31 -15.02 21.76
CA SER A 648 -24.07 -16.44 21.45
C SER A 648 -24.98 -16.93 20.31
N ASP A 649 -24.42 -17.57 19.30
CA ASP A 649 -25.09 -18.22 18.18
C ASP A 649 -25.55 -19.67 18.44
N LYS A 650 -25.36 -20.18 19.66
CA LYS A 650 -25.61 -21.59 20.00
C LYS A 650 -27.09 -21.96 20.17
N SER A 651 -27.95 -20.95 20.26
CA SER A 651 -29.39 -21.11 20.33
C SER A 651 -30.05 -19.85 19.77
N PRO A 652 -31.21 -19.96 19.09
CA PRO A 652 -31.91 -18.79 18.55
C PRO A 652 -32.21 -17.76 19.65
N LEU A 653 -32.03 -16.48 19.33
CA LEU A 653 -32.43 -15.38 20.20
C LEU A 653 -33.94 -15.20 20.14
N LYS A 654 -34.59 -15.11 21.30
CA LYS A 654 -36.05 -14.87 21.44
C LYS A 654 -36.38 -13.42 21.83
N ALA A 655 -35.57 -12.88 22.75
CA ALA A 655 -35.76 -11.51 23.21
C ALA A 655 -34.41 -10.91 23.61
N LEU A 656 -34.33 -9.58 23.54
CA LEU A 656 -33.23 -8.82 24.10
C LEU A 656 -33.75 -7.60 24.85
N LEU A 657 -33.07 -7.25 25.96
CA LEU A 657 -33.39 -6.10 26.78
C LEU A 657 -32.13 -5.27 27.05
N HIS A 658 -32.27 -3.95 27.02
CA HIS A 658 -31.28 -3.03 27.57
C HIS A 658 -31.81 -2.47 28.91
N LEU A 659 -31.08 -2.67 30.00
CA LEU A 659 -31.43 -2.19 31.31
C LEU A 659 -30.29 -1.43 31.96
N LYS A 660 -30.56 -0.26 32.50
CA LYS A 660 -29.59 0.51 33.30
C LYS A 660 -29.46 -0.05 34.71
N GLU A 661 -30.57 -0.53 35.28
CA GLU A 661 -30.66 -1.09 36.62
C GLU A 661 -31.39 -2.44 36.59
N ASP A 662 -31.12 -3.28 37.58
CA ASP A 662 -31.79 -4.57 37.70
C ASP A 662 -33.26 -4.42 38.09
N ARG A 663 -34.13 -5.15 37.39
CA ARG A 663 -35.58 -5.14 37.64
C ARG A 663 -36.18 -6.52 37.42
N GLU A 664 -37.45 -6.68 37.83
CA GLU A 664 -38.19 -7.91 37.58
C GLU A 664 -38.59 -8.02 36.11
N ILE A 665 -38.52 -9.24 35.60
CA ILE A 665 -38.98 -9.63 34.27
C ILE A 665 -39.86 -10.88 34.36
N ALA A 666 -40.85 -10.99 33.49
CA ALA A 666 -41.72 -12.16 33.34
C ALA A 666 -41.29 -12.93 32.08
N VAL A 667 -40.83 -14.15 32.26
CA VAL A 667 -40.35 -15.04 31.19
C VAL A 667 -41.38 -16.12 30.92
N TYR A 668 -41.84 -16.20 29.67
CA TYR A 668 -42.84 -17.15 29.23
C TYR A 668 -42.21 -18.32 28.49
N SER A 669 -42.79 -19.49 28.61
CA SER A 669 -42.45 -20.66 27.80
C SER A 669 -43.65 -21.10 26.98
N THR A 670 -43.38 -21.86 25.88
CA THR A 670 -44.43 -22.50 25.07
C THR A 670 -45.24 -23.57 25.83
N GLU A 671 -44.71 -24.11 26.93
CA GLU A 671 -45.58 -24.67 27.99
C GLU A 671 -46.22 -23.47 28.69
N PRO A 672 -47.53 -23.39 28.88
CA PRO A 672 -48.16 -22.22 29.51
C PRO A 672 -47.72 -21.98 30.93
N ARG A 673 -46.43 -21.61 31.09
CA ARG A 673 -45.77 -21.29 32.36
C ARG A 673 -45.13 -19.92 32.29
N VAL A 674 -45.16 -19.26 33.42
CA VAL A 674 -44.51 -17.96 33.61
C VAL A 674 -43.56 -18.03 34.79
N LEU A 675 -42.39 -17.42 34.63
CA LEU A 675 -41.43 -17.22 35.68
C LEU A 675 -41.11 -15.74 35.82
N ILE A 676 -41.42 -15.15 36.97
CA ILE A 676 -41.02 -13.78 37.29
C ILE A 676 -39.74 -13.83 38.13
N VAL A 677 -38.68 -13.17 37.64
CA VAL A 677 -37.38 -13.11 38.33
C VAL A 677 -36.78 -11.75 38.24
N ASN A 678 -35.98 -11.40 39.22
CA ASN A 678 -35.14 -10.18 39.16
C ASN A 678 -33.88 -10.47 38.36
N THR A 679 -33.53 -9.56 37.45
CA THR A 679 -32.34 -9.68 36.60
C THR A 679 -31.01 -9.64 37.39
N ALA A 680 -31.02 -9.24 38.66
CA ALA A 680 -29.88 -9.35 39.56
C ALA A 680 -29.42 -10.79 39.77
N LEU A 681 -30.30 -11.78 39.57
CA LEU A 681 -29.93 -13.20 39.62
C LEU A 681 -29.08 -13.66 38.43
N LEU A 682 -29.05 -12.87 37.36
CA LEU A 682 -28.22 -13.13 36.20
C LEU A 682 -26.82 -12.51 36.40
N GLY A 683 -25.83 -13.34 36.64
CA GLY A 683 -24.45 -12.90 36.80
C GLY A 683 -23.92 -12.26 35.51
N VAL A 684 -23.33 -11.08 35.62
CA VAL A 684 -22.71 -10.34 34.50
C VAL A 684 -21.56 -11.14 33.89
N LYS A 685 -21.48 -11.20 32.59
CA LYS A 685 -20.41 -11.86 31.82
C LYS A 685 -19.58 -10.82 31.05
N THR A 686 -18.29 -11.08 30.98
CA THR A 686 -17.33 -10.20 30.30
C THR A 686 -17.26 -10.42 28.76
N THR A 687 -17.67 -11.64 28.33
CA THR A 687 -17.59 -12.03 26.92
C THR A 687 -18.96 -11.94 26.23
N ARG A 688 -19.09 -11.22 25.14
CA ARG A 688 -20.35 -11.06 24.39
C ARG A 688 -20.94 -12.37 23.90
N THR A 689 -20.13 -13.31 23.42
CA THR A 689 -20.55 -14.60 22.84
C THR A 689 -20.85 -15.67 23.92
N THR A 690 -20.99 -15.29 25.18
CA THR A 690 -21.32 -16.19 26.25
C THR A 690 -22.72 -16.83 26.06
N GLN A 691 -22.86 -18.13 26.36
CA GLN A 691 -24.17 -18.80 26.38
C GLN A 691 -25.02 -18.42 27.59
N GLY A 692 -24.47 -17.65 28.52
CA GLY A 692 -25.15 -17.22 29.72
C GLY A 692 -25.36 -18.35 30.73
N VAL A 693 -26.38 -18.16 31.55
CA VAL A 693 -26.80 -19.11 32.60
C VAL A 693 -28.19 -19.66 32.31
N ALA A 694 -28.49 -20.87 32.83
CA ALA A 694 -29.84 -21.41 32.75
C ALA A 694 -30.77 -20.52 33.57
N LEU A 695 -31.80 -19.99 32.93
CA LEU A 695 -32.83 -19.15 33.57
C LEU A 695 -34.10 -19.96 33.77
N LEU A 696 -34.60 -20.61 32.73
CA LEU A 696 -35.82 -21.38 32.70
C LEU A 696 -35.50 -22.87 32.51
N THR A 697 -36.01 -23.75 33.36
CA THR A 697 -35.91 -25.20 33.19
C THR A 697 -37.04 -25.66 32.28
N LEU A 698 -36.67 -26.07 31.06
CA LEU A 698 -37.62 -26.50 30.01
C LEU A 698 -37.66 -28.02 29.87
N LYS A 699 -38.84 -28.59 29.63
CA LYS A 699 -38.99 -29.99 29.19
C LYS A 699 -38.68 -30.09 27.68
N LYS A 700 -38.26 -31.27 27.20
CA LYS A 700 -37.74 -31.49 25.82
C LYS A 700 -38.56 -30.93 24.65
N LYS A 701 -39.84 -30.66 24.84
CA LYS A 701 -40.74 -30.18 23.76
C LYS A 701 -41.03 -28.69 23.82
N TYR A 702 -40.56 -28.00 24.85
CA TYR A 702 -40.92 -26.61 25.09
C TYR A 702 -39.69 -25.72 25.06
N VAL A 703 -39.91 -24.49 24.65
CA VAL A 703 -38.89 -23.47 24.47
C VAL A 703 -39.28 -22.20 25.23
N LEU A 704 -38.30 -21.32 25.46
CA LEU A 704 -38.57 -19.95 25.88
C LEU A 704 -39.28 -19.23 24.72
N ASP A 705 -40.41 -18.58 25.00
CA ASP A 705 -41.26 -17.94 24.02
C ASP A 705 -41.06 -16.42 23.98
N THR A 706 -41.36 -15.74 25.06
CA THR A 706 -41.27 -14.27 25.13
C THR A 706 -40.87 -13.80 26.54
N VAL A 707 -40.39 -12.55 26.61
CA VAL A 707 -40.05 -11.88 27.87
C VAL A 707 -40.73 -10.52 27.87
N ARG A 708 -41.45 -10.20 28.98
CA ARG A 708 -42.16 -8.94 29.18
C ARG A 708 -41.82 -8.35 30.55
N PHE A 709 -42.12 -7.10 30.79
CA PHE A 709 -42.08 -6.55 32.11
C PHE A 709 -43.37 -6.94 32.87
N PRO A 710 -43.32 -7.13 34.20
CA PRO A 710 -44.51 -7.54 35.00
C PRO A 710 -45.71 -6.63 34.78
N GLU A 711 -45.50 -5.36 34.62
CA GLU A 711 -46.54 -4.34 34.34
C GLU A 711 -47.25 -4.50 32.98
N GLU A 712 -46.62 -5.19 32.04
CA GLU A 712 -47.13 -5.43 30.68
C GLU A 712 -47.89 -6.77 30.59
N THR A 713 -47.90 -7.58 31.66
CA THR A 713 -48.42 -8.95 31.60
C THR A 713 -49.93 -9.09 31.87
N GLY A 714 -50.56 -8.05 32.44
CA GLY A 714 -51.94 -8.13 32.88
C GLY A 714 -52.22 -9.12 34.04
N ILE A 715 -51.16 -9.75 34.58
CA ILE A 715 -51.27 -10.70 35.69
C ILE A 715 -51.53 -9.95 36.97
N THR A 716 -52.60 -10.32 37.67
CA THR A 716 -53.05 -9.67 38.92
C THR A 716 -52.27 -10.19 40.15
N ASP A 717 -51.95 -11.49 40.24
CA ASP A 717 -51.18 -12.08 41.35
C ASP A 717 -49.75 -12.44 40.87
N LEU A 718 -48.90 -11.44 40.80
CA LEU A 718 -47.49 -11.61 40.42
C LEU A 718 -46.70 -12.47 41.41
N ALA A 719 -47.09 -12.49 42.69
CA ALA A 719 -46.35 -13.21 43.75
C ALA A 719 -46.30 -14.72 43.50
N ARG A 720 -47.35 -15.28 42.88
CA ARG A 720 -47.44 -16.69 42.50
C ARG A 720 -46.37 -17.13 41.51
N TYR A 721 -45.95 -16.25 40.62
CA TYR A 721 -45.05 -16.53 39.50
C TYR A 721 -43.59 -16.16 39.82
N ARG A 722 -43.32 -15.53 40.98
CA ARG A 722 -41.98 -15.12 41.40
C ARG A 722 -41.10 -16.31 41.79
N GLY A 723 -39.93 -16.41 41.11
CA GLY A 723 -38.87 -17.35 41.47
C GLY A 723 -37.81 -16.68 42.34
N ARG A 724 -37.37 -17.37 43.40
CA ARG A 724 -36.31 -16.88 44.30
C ARG A 724 -34.90 -17.24 43.86
N SER A 725 -34.79 -18.18 42.94
CA SER A 725 -33.51 -18.66 42.39
C SER A 725 -33.68 -19.11 40.94
N ILE A 726 -32.59 -19.18 40.20
CA ILE A 726 -32.50 -19.68 38.84
C ILE A 726 -31.52 -20.87 38.80
N PRO A 727 -31.75 -21.90 37.94
CA PRO A 727 -32.92 -22.06 37.04
C PRO A 727 -34.18 -22.50 37.76
N ALA A 728 -35.33 -22.09 37.25
CA ALA A 728 -36.64 -22.49 37.78
C ALA A 728 -37.61 -22.90 36.63
N THR A 729 -38.60 -23.73 36.95
CA THR A 729 -39.57 -24.21 35.95
C THR A 729 -40.71 -23.21 35.66
N GLY A 730 -40.85 -22.18 36.49
CA GLY A 730 -42.00 -21.30 36.47
C GLY A 730 -43.31 -21.98 36.94
N ALA A 731 -44.34 -21.18 37.19
CA ALA A 731 -45.67 -21.67 37.57
C ALA A 731 -46.57 -21.73 36.31
N LEU A 732 -47.53 -22.68 36.32
CA LEU A 732 -48.55 -22.76 35.26
C LEU A 732 -49.39 -21.50 35.27
N LEU A 733 -49.56 -20.92 34.08
CA LEU A 733 -50.40 -19.75 33.86
C LEU A 733 -51.85 -20.11 34.11
N LYS A 734 -52.55 -19.34 34.96
CA LYS A 734 -53.98 -19.53 35.20
C LYS A 734 -54.75 -19.00 33.98
N THR A 735 -55.90 -19.58 33.71
CA THR A 735 -56.83 -19.15 32.68
C THR A 735 -57.25 -17.67 32.86
N GLU A 736 -57.23 -17.20 34.10
CA GLU A 736 -57.58 -15.83 34.48
C GLU A 736 -56.48 -14.82 34.12
N ASP A 737 -55.23 -15.27 33.97
CA ASP A 737 -54.05 -14.50 33.71
C ASP A 737 -53.53 -14.69 32.25
N SER A 738 -54.34 -15.38 31.37
CA SER A 738 -53.99 -15.60 29.96
C SER A 738 -54.54 -14.47 29.06
N ASP A 739 -53.76 -14.03 28.09
CA ASP A 739 -54.14 -12.98 27.12
C ASP A 739 -55.37 -13.31 26.26
N ASP A 740 -55.83 -14.58 26.27
CA ASP A 740 -56.99 -15.05 25.49
C ASP A 740 -58.37 -14.45 25.95
N LYS A 741 -58.40 -13.73 27.05
CA LYS A 741 -59.64 -13.07 27.53
C LYS A 741 -60.05 -11.82 26.74
N GLN A 742 -59.15 -11.23 26.00
CA GLN A 742 -59.47 -10.04 25.20
C GLN A 742 -60.24 -10.35 23.88
N LEU A 743 -60.23 -11.58 23.41
CA LEU A 743 -60.91 -12.02 22.19
C LEU A 743 -62.32 -12.57 22.39
N SER A 744 -62.80 -12.71 23.63
CA SER A 744 -64.16 -13.24 23.93
C SER A 744 -65.19 -12.17 24.35
N LEU A 745 -64.89 -10.88 24.16
CA LEU A 745 -65.79 -9.75 24.48
C LEU A 745 -65.91 -8.72 23.35
N ILE A 746 -65.89 -9.21 22.09
CA ILE A 746 -66.36 -8.44 20.93
C ILE A 746 -67.38 -9.32 20.21
#